data_87c1347a583afeb58afee4c094f5cea2
#
_entry.id   87c1347a583afeb58afee4c094f5cea2
#
_cell.length_a   1.000
_cell.length_b   1.000
_cell.length_c   1.000
_cell.angle_alpha   90.00
_cell.angle_beta   90.00
_cell.angle_gamma   90.00
#
_symmetry.space_group_name_H-M   'P 1'
#
loop_
_entity.id
_entity.type
_entity.pdbx_description
1 polymer ?
#
loop_
_entity_poly.entity_id
_entity_poly.type
_entity_poly.pdbx_seq_one_letter_code
_entity_poly.pdbx_strand_id
1 'polypeptide(L)'
;MKDEVIRHAIAHHVDGLRLPEGTAGAILQKAKEEKPMKRRISLVVAAVIVLVLAAATALAVTALRGLGFVGRELDGSVYSGATDGQRLYYSDGFSLLAWRPEDETPQVLISSEAWRQAGLSTPGTRLVHTGDALLLVDTEAQKLWRWTGADLLPVLDYADTPLAALAQSVQSLLWQEGALYLVCGNTASGMVRLVRADIADGSAQDLGLEGYTRLAPYQNGLLLGIRSTDGGNQAVILDAATGEVEETLGAPADLRGICWSEERDAFFAMVDGALARWDGTDWQSIRACALPTAISFRSVIGDWYVAAGVDGIRLIALDGKEEAWTSLTVRGLPSLERNLDHSFQQAYPGMVLSRRTETGHFCARDAVEAIRAGDTTDLFYLRLDGELLGLLRDGFFPAVASDSLLAEAEGMAPVFRDALVWEGQLLAYAGAPVVWTWQAAEGADDPPTTFAELAASHRMPWTREEYARYLLVQLLMEEGGLPSEVLAPALKALKAADLPLDAPAGDGGGLETAYGLVLRGHNPADPEPATRPVPRPSVSAAAPQRVPAELRVYVLNPNSKNREAALAFLEHAAGTRSPTHAALLSPESAVPALYPELAYLAETAGAITDHPANYEVSQEGIDLYRSQVLPWLDLQLHPLLCESQAHDGAFQALVDAVMTYLAGESTLESCLSTLGAA
;
A
#
# COMPACT_ATOMS: atom_id res chain seq x y z
N MET A 1 -20.62 5.28 37.76
CA MET A 1 -21.62 5.16 36.70
C MET A 1 -21.17 4.32 35.51
N LYS A 2 -19.91 4.45 35.00
CA LYS A 2 -19.40 3.59 33.93
C LYS A 2 -19.20 2.11 34.34
N ASP A 3 -18.72 1.84 35.55
CA ASP A 3 -18.49 0.47 36.04
C ASP A 3 -19.74 -0.37 36.29
N GLU A 4 -20.86 0.27 36.63
CA GLU A 4 -22.11 -0.44 36.85
C GLU A 4 -22.78 -0.86 35.54
N VAL A 5 -22.68 -0.04 34.50
CA VAL A 5 -23.23 -0.36 33.18
C VAL A 5 -22.44 -1.52 32.55
N ILE A 6 -21.12 -1.53 32.72
CA ILE A 6 -20.24 -2.61 32.21
C ILE A 6 -20.51 -3.91 32.97
N ARG A 7 -20.69 -3.87 34.31
CA ARG A 7 -21.04 -5.06 35.10
C ARG A 7 -22.42 -5.59 34.74
N HIS A 8 -23.37 -4.72 34.45
CA HIS A 8 -24.74 -5.14 34.06
C HIS A 8 -24.76 -5.76 32.66
N ALA A 9 -24.01 -5.22 31.72
CA ALA A 9 -23.88 -5.77 30.37
C ALA A 9 -23.18 -7.15 30.38
N ILE A 10 -22.11 -7.30 31.19
CA ILE A 10 -21.42 -8.58 31.37
C ILE A 10 -22.34 -9.61 32.04
N ALA A 11 -23.07 -9.25 33.09
CA ALA A 11 -23.99 -10.15 33.77
C ALA A 11 -25.10 -10.64 32.83
N HIS A 12 -25.65 -9.77 31.97
CA HIS A 12 -26.72 -10.13 31.05
C HIS A 12 -26.28 -11.07 29.90
N HIS A 13 -25.00 -11.04 29.52
CA HIS A 13 -24.48 -11.92 28.47
C HIS A 13 -23.92 -13.25 28.98
N VAL A 14 -23.51 -13.30 30.25
CA VAL A 14 -23.01 -14.53 30.87
C VAL A 14 -24.15 -15.44 31.37
N ASP A 15 -25.31 -14.90 31.68
CA ASP A 15 -26.48 -15.67 32.10
C ASP A 15 -27.04 -16.64 31.02
N GLY A 16 -26.64 -16.44 29.74
CA GLY A 16 -26.99 -17.36 28.63
C GLY A 16 -26.08 -18.58 28.51
N LEU A 17 -24.92 -18.60 29.16
CA LEU A 17 -23.94 -19.70 29.13
C LEU A 17 -24.13 -20.61 30.36
N ARG A 18 -25.17 -21.43 30.36
CA ARG A 18 -25.36 -22.48 31.39
C ARG A 18 -24.39 -23.61 31.13
N LEU A 19 -23.29 -23.67 31.89
CA LEU A 19 -22.56 -24.91 32.08
C LEU A 19 -23.50 -25.93 32.78
N PRO A 20 -23.49 -27.21 32.38
CA PRO A 20 -24.27 -28.22 33.02
C PRO A 20 -24.07 -28.21 34.55
N GLU A 21 -25.15 -28.21 35.31
CA GLU A 21 -25.10 -28.24 36.77
C GLU A 21 -24.26 -29.43 37.24
N GLY A 22 -23.21 -29.15 37.99
CA GLY A 22 -22.25 -30.12 38.50
C GLY A 22 -20.83 -29.99 37.98
N THR A 23 -20.62 -29.38 36.84
CA THR A 23 -19.24 -29.35 36.22
C THR A 23 -18.28 -28.42 36.99
N ALA A 24 -18.79 -27.28 37.48
CA ALA A 24 -17.97 -26.36 38.27
C ALA A 24 -17.66 -26.93 39.67
N GLY A 25 -18.60 -27.66 40.27
CA GLY A 25 -18.43 -28.34 41.57
C GLY A 25 -17.40 -29.47 41.49
N ALA A 26 -17.43 -30.26 40.42
CA ALA A 26 -16.50 -31.36 40.20
C ALA A 26 -15.03 -30.87 39.96
N ILE A 27 -14.88 -29.74 39.28
CA ILE A 27 -13.55 -29.11 39.05
C ILE A 27 -13.00 -28.53 40.36
N LEU A 28 -13.81 -27.90 41.19
CA LEU A 28 -13.39 -27.33 42.48
C LEU A 28 -13.08 -28.42 43.52
N GLN A 29 -13.82 -29.55 43.50
CA GLN A 29 -13.58 -30.66 44.39
C GLN A 29 -12.26 -31.37 44.03
N LYS A 30 -11.97 -31.59 42.76
CA LYS A 30 -10.73 -32.18 42.27
C LYS A 30 -9.51 -31.29 42.54
N ALA A 31 -9.66 -29.98 42.54
CA ALA A 31 -8.61 -29.02 42.89
C ALA A 31 -8.32 -28.94 44.41
N LYS A 32 -9.24 -29.37 45.25
CA LYS A 32 -9.07 -29.41 46.73
C LYS A 32 -8.41 -30.68 47.25
N GLU A 33 -8.39 -31.77 46.49
CA GLU A 33 -7.87 -33.09 46.91
C GLU A 33 -6.39 -33.29 46.57
N GLU A 34 -5.75 -32.43 45.80
CA GLU A 34 -4.31 -32.55 45.46
C GLU A 34 -3.45 -31.81 46.48
N LYS A 35 -2.57 -32.59 47.17
CA LYS A 35 -1.54 -32.08 48.09
C LYS A 35 -0.59 -31.12 47.34
N PRO A 36 0.06 -30.19 48.06
CA PRO A 36 0.87 -29.13 47.42
C PRO A 36 2.12 -29.72 46.75
N MET A 37 2.02 -30.02 45.49
CA MET A 37 3.16 -30.29 44.62
C MET A 37 3.68 -28.98 44.03
N LYS A 38 4.99 -28.80 44.18
CA LYS A 38 5.74 -27.62 43.68
C LYS A 38 5.36 -27.30 42.24
N ARG A 39 4.97 -26.05 42.05
CA ARG A 39 4.76 -25.30 40.82
C ARG A 39 5.30 -25.94 39.54
N ARG A 40 4.48 -26.71 38.88
CA ARG A 40 4.47 -26.88 37.42
C ARG A 40 3.02 -26.66 37.02
N ILE A 41 2.70 -25.41 36.62
CA ILE A 41 1.45 -25.14 35.90
C ILE A 41 1.47 -26.10 34.71
N SER A 42 0.54 -27.05 34.67
CA SER A 42 0.46 -28.00 33.54
C SER A 42 0.32 -27.16 32.26
N LEU A 43 1.11 -27.48 31.24
CA LEU A 43 1.06 -26.88 29.89
C LEU A 43 -0.39 -26.83 29.36
N VAL A 44 -1.23 -27.82 29.77
CA VAL A 44 -2.63 -27.92 29.43
C VAL A 44 -3.45 -26.78 30.09
N VAL A 45 -3.18 -26.46 31.35
CA VAL A 45 -3.88 -25.37 32.05
C VAL A 45 -3.46 -24.01 31.49
N ALA A 46 -2.18 -23.82 31.15
CA ALA A 46 -1.71 -22.63 30.47
C ALA A 46 -2.32 -22.50 29.07
N ALA A 47 -2.40 -23.58 28.30
CA ALA A 47 -3.03 -23.58 26.98
C ALA A 47 -4.54 -23.28 27.05
N VAL A 48 -5.24 -23.83 28.04
CA VAL A 48 -6.67 -23.53 28.26
C VAL A 48 -6.88 -22.08 28.69
N ILE A 49 -6.02 -21.53 29.52
CA ILE A 49 -6.10 -20.10 29.92
C ILE A 49 -5.84 -19.20 28.69
N VAL A 50 -4.86 -19.51 27.88
CA VAL A 50 -4.55 -18.77 26.64
C VAL A 50 -5.73 -18.87 25.65
N LEU A 51 -6.32 -20.06 25.47
CA LEU A 51 -7.50 -20.26 24.62
C LEU A 51 -8.74 -19.50 25.13
N VAL A 52 -8.96 -19.50 26.43
CA VAL A 52 -10.08 -18.74 27.04
C VAL A 52 -9.85 -17.23 26.94
N LEU A 53 -8.61 -16.76 27.14
CA LEU A 53 -8.26 -15.37 26.95
C LEU A 53 -8.38 -14.96 25.48
N ALA A 54 -7.90 -15.77 24.55
CA ALA A 54 -8.04 -15.52 23.11
C ALA A 54 -9.51 -15.51 22.66
N ALA A 55 -10.34 -16.44 23.17
CA ALA A 55 -11.77 -16.46 22.89
C ALA A 55 -12.50 -15.27 23.54
N ALA A 56 -12.12 -14.87 24.75
CA ALA A 56 -12.67 -13.70 25.41
C ALA A 56 -12.25 -12.39 24.71
N THR A 57 -11.02 -12.33 24.21
CA THR A 57 -10.53 -11.20 23.42
C THR A 57 -11.23 -11.13 22.06
N ALA A 58 -11.41 -12.26 21.36
CA ALA A 58 -12.15 -12.33 20.11
C ALA A 58 -13.64 -11.94 20.31
N LEU A 59 -14.28 -12.39 21.40
CA LEU A 59 -15.65 -11.99 21.76
C LEU A 59 -15.76 -10.51 22.15
N ALA A 60 -14.78 -9.99 22.90
CA ALA A 60 -14.73 -8.57 23.26
C ALA A 60 -14.48 -7.68 22.02
N VAL A 61 -13.60 -8.09 21.11
CA VAL A 61 -13.36 -7.42 19.83
C VAL A 61 -14.61 -7.48 18.95
N THR A 62 -15.31 -8.60 18.90
CA THR A 62 -16.57 -8.73 18.14
C THR A 62 -17.70 -7.90 18.75
N ALA A 63 -17.79 -7.84 20.08
CA ALA A 63 -18.78 -7.01 20.78
C ALA A 63 -18.45 -5.51 20.68
N LEU A 64 -17.16 -5.13 20.69
CA LEU A 64 -16.72 -3.75 20.47
C LEU A 64 -16.88 -3.32 19.00
N ARG A 65 -16.72 -4.26 18.06
CA ARG A 65 -17.06 -4.04 16.64
C ARG A 65 -18.55 -3.75 16.42
N GLY A 66 -19.43 -4.31 17.25
CA GLY A 66 -20.88 -4.05 17.19
C GLY A 66 -21.34 -2.74 17.83
N LEU A 67 -20.51 -2.09 18.66
CA LEU A 67 -20.93 -0.92 19.44
C LEU A 67 -20.49 0.44 18.88
N GLY A 68 -19.59 0.47 17.89
CA GLY A 68 -18.99 1.72 17.38
C GLY A 68 -19.16 1.99 15.89
N PHE A 69 -19.74 1.08 15.11
CA PHE A 69 -19.87 1.25 13.67
C PHE A 69 -21.32 1.58 13.28
N VAL A 70 -21.62 2.84 13.00
CA VAL A 70 -22.91 3.25 12.41
C VAL A 70 -22.83 3.13 10.88
N GLY A 71 -22.29 2.03 10.41
CA GLY A 71 -22.21 1.65 9.01
C GLY A 71 -22.64 0.20 8.83
N ARG A 72 -23.11 -0.14 7.66
CA ARG A 72 -23.37 -1.52 7.23
C ARG A 72 -22.30 -1.92 6.23
N GLU A 73 -21.77 -3.10 6.39
CA GLU A 73 -20.87 -3.72 5.46
C GLU A 73 -21.60 -4.85 4.75
N LEU A 74 -21.39 -4.96 3.43
CA LEU A 74 -21.85 -6.07 2.63
C LEU A 74 -20.63 -6.70 1.97
N ASP A 75 -20.47 -8.01 2.14
CA ASP A 75 -19.46 -8.79 1.46
C ASP A 75 -19.77 -8.86 -0.05
N GLY A 76 -18.73 -8.76 -0.86
CA GLY A 76 -18.83 -8.89 -2.30
C GLY A 76 -17.90 -7.93 -3.03
N SER A 77 -17.31 -8.39 -4.12
CA SER A 77 -16.43 -7.55 -4.94
C SER A 77 -17.23 -6.66 -5.86
N VAL A 78 -16.86 -5.38 -5.97
CA VAL A 78 -17.43 -4.42 -6.91
C VAL A 78 -16.34 -3.90 -7.84
N TYR A 79 -16.38 -4.32 -9.09
CA TYR A 79 -15.44 -3.88 -10.13
C TYR A 79 -15.92 -2.60 -10.84
N SER A 80 -17.22 -2.43 -10.96
CA SER A 80 -17.83 -1.23 -11.53
C SER A 80 -19.22 -1.05 -10.94
N GLY A 81 -19.63 0.21 -10.71
CA GLY A 81 -20.93 0.54 -10.14
C GLY A 81 -21.60 1.73 -10.82
N ALA A 82 -22.91 1.76 -10.74
CA ALA A 82 -23.78 2.85 -11.15
C ALA A 82 -24.97 2.96 -10.18
N THR A 83 -25.66 4.09 -10.15
CA THR A 83 -26.84 4.29 -9.28
C THR A 83 -27.94 5.05 -10.00
N ASP A 84 -29.19 4.77 -9.61
CA ASP A 84 -30.38 5.56 -9.92
C ASP A 84 -30.80 6.49 -8.77
N GLY A 85 -29.92 6.63 -7.75
CA GLY A 85 -30.20 7.37 -6.51
C GLY A 85 -30.86 6.55 -5.42
N GLN A 86 -31.44 5.38 -5.74
CA GLN A 86 -32.10 4.50 -4.78
C GLN A 86 -31.46 3.12 -4.67
N ARG A 87 -30.72 2.70 -5.72
CA ARG A 87 -30.07 1.39 -5.82
C ARG A 87 -28.63 1.55 -6.28
N LEU A 88 -27.78 0.67 -5.80
CA LEU A 88 -26.50 0.40 -6.41
C LEU A 88 -26.68 -0.73 -7.43
N TYR A 89 -26.31 -0.48 -8.68
CA TYR A 89 -26.11 -1.49 -9.70
C TYR A 89 -24.62 -1.74 -9.82
N TYR A 90 -24.18 -2.98 -9.77
CA TYR A 90 -22.76 -3.27 -9.83
C TYR A 90 -22.42 -4.58 -10.51
N SER A 91 -21.21 -4.65 -11.02
CA SER A 91 -20.62 -5.90 -11.52
C SER A 91 -19.66 -6.45 -10.48
N ASP A 92 -19.82 -7.74 -10.14
CA ASP A 92 -18.87 -8.53 -9.36
C ASP A 92 -17.77 -9.15 -10.23
N GLY A 93 -17.72 -8.76 -11.52
CA GLY A 93 -16.81 -9.28 -12.53
C GLY A 93 -17.42 -10.41 -13.37
N PHE A 94 -18.49 -11.05 -12.93
CA PHE A 94 -19.11 -12.18 -13.60
C PHE A 94 -20.62 -12.04 -13.77
N SER A 95 -21.24 -11.12 -13.06
CA SER A 95 -22.67 -10.92 -12.99
C SER A 95 -23.01 -9.45 -12.89
N LEU A 96 -24.22 -9.06 -13.22
CA LEU A 96 -24.80 -7.76 -12.88
C LEU A 96 -25.75 -7.94 -11.72
N LEU A 97 -25.54 -7.17 -10.67
CA LEU A 97 -26.34 -7.19 -9.46
C LEU A 97 -26.96 -5.82 -9.21
N ALA A 98 -28.11 -5.81 -8.51
CA ALA A 98 -28.71 -4.61 -7.96
C ALA A 98 -28.91 -4.79 -6.45
N TRP A 99 -28.69 -3.72 -5.70
CA TRP A 99 -28.80 -3.75 -4.25
C TRP A 99 -29.32 -2.43 -3.71
N ARG A 100 -30.14 -2.49 -2.67
CA ARG A 100 -30.59 -1.32 -1.89
C ARG A 100 -30.02 -1.40 -0.48
N PRO A 101 -29.78 -0.27 0.17
CA PRO A 101 -29.31 -0.25 1.56
C PRO A 101 -30.20 -1.02 2.56
N GLU A 102 -31.50 -1.12 2.31
CA GLU A 102 -32.45 -1.87 3.13
C GLU A 102 -32.49 -3.38 2.86
N ASP A 103 -31.97 -3.84 1.70
CA ASP A 103 -31.99 -5.25 1.32
C ASP A 103 -30.92 -6.05 2.10
N GLU A 104 -31.23 -7.29 2.48
CA GLU A 104 -30.25 -8.18 3.11
C GLU A 104 -29.25 -8.75 2.10
N THR A 105 -29.69 -9.00 0.87
CA THR A 105 -28.88 -9.59 -0.19
C THR A 105 -29.12 -8.90 -1.52
N PRO A 106 -28.09 -8.82 -2.39
CA PRO A 106 -28.25 -8.29 -3.73
C PRO A 106 -29.13 -9.16 -4.60
N GLN A 107 -29.88 -8.54 -5.49
CA GLN A 107 -30.63 -9.19 -6.55
C GLN A 107 -29.74 -9.41 -7.77
N VAL A 108 -29.63 -10.61 -8.28
CA VAL A 108 -28.97 -10.92 -9.55
C VAL A 108 -29.85 -10.49 -10.73
N LEU A 109 -29.37 -9.57 -11.54
CA LEU A 109 -30.05 -9.09 -12.76
C LEU A 109 -29.59 -9.84 -14.00
N ILE A 110 -28.28 -10.07 -14.13
CA ILE A 110 -27.67 -10.88 -15.19
C ILE A 110 -26.78 -11.91 -14.50
N SER A 111 -27.11 -13.18 -14.68
CA SER A 111 -26.32 -14.27 -14.09
C SER A 111 -24.97 -14.43 -14.78
N SER A 112 -24.03 -15.10 -14.14
CA SER A 112 -22.70 -15.38 -14.69
C SER A 112 -22.76 -16.19 -16.00
N GLU A 113 -23.76 -17.05 -16.16
CA GLU A 113 -23.99 -17.79 -17.42
C GLU A 113 -24.45 -16.86 -18.55
N ALA A 114 -25.43 -15.98 -18.27
CA ALA A 114 -25.90 -15.00 -19.24
C ALA A 114 -24.83 -13.97 -19.61
N TRP A 115 -23.98 -13.58 -18.61
CA TRP A 115 -22.82 -12.71 -18.80
C TRP A 115 -21.82 -13.31 -19.81
N ARG A 116 -21.44 -14.57 -19.61
CA ARG A 116 -20.56 -15.30 -20.53
C ARG A 116 -21.17 -15.51 -21.92
N GLN A 117 -22.45 -15.84 -21.98
CA GLN A 117 -23.17 -16.02 -23.28
C GLN A 117 -23.22 -14.72 -24.08
N ALA A 118 -23.34 -13.56 -23.42
CA ALA A 118 -23.26 -12.26 -24.07
C ALA A 118 -21.82 -11.90 -24.52
N GLY A 119 -20.80 -12.63 -24.05
CA GLY A 119 -19.39 -12.35 -24.33
C GLY A 119 -18.88 -11.10 -23.67
N LEU A 120 -19.44 -10.73 -22.50
CA LEU A 120 -18.96 -9.62 -21.69
C LEU A 120 -17.65 -9.98 -21.01
N SER A 121 -16.66 -9.09 -21.10
CA SER A 121 -15.35 -9.28 -20.48
C SER A 121 -15.34 -8.95 -18.98
N THR A 122 -14.43 -9.55 -18.29
CA THR A 122 -14.14 -9.32 -16.87
C THR A 122 -12.65 -9.05 -16.72
N PRO A 123 -12.22 -7.96 -16.13
CA PRO A 123 -12.93 -6.85 -15.46
C PRO A 123 -13.22 -5.62 -16.35
N GLY A 124 -13.18 -5.77 -17.67
CA GLY A 124 -13.25 -4.67 -18.65
C GLY A 124 -14.60 -3.93 -18.71
N THR A 125 -15.67 -4.51 -18.15
CA THR A 125 -17.02 -3.90 -18.25
C THR A 125 -17.21 -2.78 -17.22
N ARG A 126 -17.66 -1.61 -17.72
CA ARG A 126 -18.01 -0.43 -16.93
C ARG A 126 -19.49 -0.13 -17.02
N LEU A 127 -20.08 0.41 -15.95
CA LEU A 127 -21.52 0.67 -15.82
C LEU A 127 -21.82 2.16 -15.71
N VAL A 128 -22.92 2.59 -16.32
CA VAL A 128 -23.53 3.89 -16.07
C VAL A 128 -25.05 3.81 -16.17
N HIS A 129 -25.77 4.49 -15.28
CA HIS A 129 -27.22 4.62 -15.31
C HIS A 129 -27.64 5.84 -16.13
N THR A 130 -28.56 5.67 -17.08
CA THR A 130 -29.01 6.73 -17.99
C THR A 130 -30.30 7.44 -17.57
N GLY A 131 -30.83 7.09 -16.39
CA GLY A 131 -32.15 7.48 -15.92
C GLY A 131 -33.23 6.43 -16.20
N ASP A 132 -33.19 5.79 -17.36
CA ASP A 132 -34.18 4.77 -17.79
C ASP A 132 -33.58 3.37 -18.01
N ALA A 133 -32.28 3.25 -18.13
CA ALA A 133 -31.59 2.01 -18.40
C ALA A 133 -30.16 2.00 -17.82
N LEU A 134 -29.53 0.82 -17.83
CA LEU A 134 -28.10 0.70 -17.61
C LEU A 134 -27.38 0.52 -18.94
N LEU A 135 -26.33 1.30 -19.16
CA LEU A 135 -25.35 1.04 -20.21
C LEU A 135 -24.17 0.28 -19.63
N LEU A 136 -23.73 -0.75 -20.35
CA LEU A 136 -22.55 -1.54 -20.05
C LEU A 136 -21.55 -1.32 -21.18
N VAL A 137 -20.41 -0.74 -20.87
CA VAL A 137 -19.32 -0.52 -21.83
C VAL A 137 -18.25 -1.55 -21.55
N ASP A 138 -18.10 -2.51 -22.46
CA ASP A 138 -17.03 -3.49 -22.44
C ASP A 138 -15.83 -2.93 -23.19
N THR A 139 -14.79 -2.57 -22.45
CA THR A 139 -13.60 -1.91 -23.01
C THR A 139 -12.63 -2.90 -23.67
N GLU A 140 -12.70 -4.19 -23.34
CA GLU A 140 -11.87 -5.24 -23.94
C GLU A 140 -12.49 -5.77 -25.22
N ALA A 141 -13.80 -6.10 -25.17
CA ALA A 141 -14.54 -6.53 -26.35
C ALA A 141 -14.94 -5.37 -27.29
N GLN A 142 -14.72 -4.11 -26.85
CA GLN A 142 -15.07 -2.89 -27.58
C GLN A 142 -16.55 -2.81 -27.99
N LYS A 143 -17.43 -3.18 -27.04
CA LYS A 143 -18.88 -3.25 -27.24
C LYS A 143 -19.65 -2.46 -26.20
N LEU A 144 -20.77 -1.90 -26.62
CA LEU A 144 -21.72 -1.21 -25.77
C LEU A 144 -23.04 -1.99 -25.76
N TRP A 145 -23.54 -2.20 -24.54
CA TRP A 145 -24.78 -2.93 -24.29
C TRP A 145 -25.73 -2.04 -23.47
N ARG A 146 -27.03 -2.30 -23.64
CA ARG A 146 -28.08 -1.67 -22.83
C ARG A 146 -28.91 -2.74 -22.14
N TRP A 147 -29.00 -2.64 -20.81
CA TRP A 147 -29.91 -3.46 -20.01
C TRP A 147 -31.16 -2.66 -19.67
N THR A 148 -32.34 -3.17 -20.02
CA THR A 148 -33.63 -2.48 -19.94
C THR A 148 -34.49 -2.93 -18.76
N GLY A 149 -33.95 -3.73 -17.84
CA GLY A 149 -34.68 -4.35 -16.75
C GLY A 149 -35.10 -5.80 -17.01
N ALA A 150 -35.13 -6.23 -18.26
CA ALA A 150 -35.45 -7.59 -18.67
C ALA A 150 -34.37 -8.17 -19.61
N ASP A 151 -33.97 -7.40 -20.61
CA ASP A 151 -33.11 -7.87 -21.69
C ASP A 151 -31.80 -7.08 -21.76
N LEU A 152 -30.72 -7.78 -22.11
CA LEU A 152 -29.43 -7.20 -22.45
C LEU A 152 -29.35 -7.09 -23.98
N LEU A 153 -29.39 -5.88 -24.50
CA LEU A 153 -29.43 -5.60 -25.94
C LEU A 153 -28.09 -4.98 -26.38
N PRO A 154 -27.50 -5.45 -27.50
CA PRO A 154 -26.32 -4.77 -28.06
C PRO A 154 -26.73 -3.41 -28.62
N VAL A 155 -25.93 -2.38 -28.36
CA VAL A 155 -26.15 -1.00 -28.82
C VAL A 155 -25.17 -0.66 -29.94
N LEU A 156 -23.88 -0.89 -29.69
CA LEU A 156 -22.81 -0.51 -30.60
C LEU A 156 -21.63 -1.48 -30.48
N ASP A 157 -21.11 -1.92 -31.61
CA ASP A 157 -19.75 -2.45 -31.70
C ASP A 157 -18.85 -1.30 -32.16
N TYR A 158 -17.94 -0.86 -31.31
CA TYR A 158 -17.16 0.33 -31.60
C TYR A 158 -15.69 0.05 -31.95
N ALA A 159 -15.37 -1.24 -32.22
CA ALA A 159 -14.00 -1.66 -32.56
C ALA A 159 -13.40 -0.88 -33.74
N ASP A 160 -14.21 -0.57 -34.74
CA ASP A 160 -13.80 0.15 -35.96
C ASP A 160 -14.19 1.64 -35.95
N THR A 161 -14.51 2.21 -34.78
CA THR A 161 -14.96 3.61 -34.66
C THR A 161 -13.87 4.47 -34.00
N PRO A 162 -13.96 5.81 -34.10
CA PRO A 162 -13.08 6.73 -33.36
C PRO A 162 -13.04 6.50 -31.86
N LEU A 163 -14.15 5.99 -31.29
CA LEU A 163 -14.25 5.69 -29.86
C LEU A 163 -13.23 4.63 -29.42
N ALA A 164 -12.94 3.62 -30.24
CA ALA A 164 -11.98 2.57 -29.90
C ALA A 164 -10.57 3.13 -29.57
N ALA A 165 -10.12 4.12 -30.32
CA ALA A 165 -8.82 4.74 -30.10
C ALA A 165 -8.76 5.59 -28.83
N LEU A 166 -9.89 6.17 -28.40
CA LEU A 166 -10.00 7.06 -27.26
C LEU A 166 -10.42 6.36 -25.97
N ALA A 167 -11.17 5.24 -26.06
CA ALA A 167 -11.69 4.48 -24.93
C ALA A 167 -10.65 3.55 -24.28
N GLN A 168 -9.37 3.96 -24.24
CA GLN A 168 -8.33 3.20 -23.57
C GLN A 168 -8.27 3.54 -22.08
N SER A 169 -8.05 2.53 -21.22
CA SER A 169 -7.92 2.70 -19.77
C SER A 169 -9.12 3.41 -19.12
N VAL A 170 -10.35 3.07 -19.53
CA VAL A 170 -11.57 3.65 -18.96
C VAL A 170 -11.68 3.31 -17.47
N GLN A 171 -11.66 4.33 -16.63
CA GLN A 171 -11.77 4.21 -15.17
C GLN A 171 -13.23 4.27 -14.71
N SER A 172 -14.02 5.19 -15.28
CA SER A 172 -15.43 5.34 -14.96
C SER A 172 -16.22 5.91 -16.15
N LEU A 173 -17.54 5.80 -16.07
CA LEU A 173 -18.47 6.35 -17.03
C LEU A 173 -19.33 7.42 -16.37
N LEU A 174 -19.70 8.44 -17.13
CA LEU A 174 -20.67 9.46 -16.76
C LEU A 174 -21.75 9.53 -17.83
N TRP A 175 -22.98 9.77 -17.41
CA TRP A 175 -24.10 10.03 -18.33
C TRP A 175 -24.68 11.39 -18.02
N GLN A 176 -24.70 12.27 -18.98
CA GLN A 176 -25.19 13.62 -18.78
C GLN A 176 -25.77 14.16 -20.07
N GLU A 177 -26.95 14.78 -20.00
CA GLU A 177 -27.63 15.42 -21.12
C GLU A 177 -27.75 14.53 -22.38
N GLY A 178 -27.94 13.22 -22.18
CA GLY A 178 -28.10 12.29 -23.30
C GLY A 178 -26.78 11.85 -23.96
N ALA A 179 -25.64 12.26 -23.44
CA ALA A 179 -24.33 11.87 -23.94
C ALA A 179 -23.59 10.97 -22.93
N LEU A 180 -22.82 10.02 -23.47
CA LEU A 180 -21.89 9.18 -22.71
C LEU A 180 -20.53 9.87 -22.64
N TYR A 181 -20.00 9.96 -21.42
CA TYR A 181 -18.63 10.43 -21.18
C TYR A 181 -17.80 9.30 -20.58
N LEU A 182 -16.62 9.10 -21.10
CA LEU A 182 -15.64 8.16 -20.60
C LEU A 182 -14.53 8.92 -19.87
N VAL A 183 -14.32 8.60 -18.63
CA VAL A 183 -13.17 9.08 -17.85
C VAL A 183 -12.05 8.08 -18.07
N CYS A 184 -11.07 8.45 -18.88
CA CYS A 184 -9.94 7.61 -19.25
C CYS A 184 -8.70 7.99 -18.43
N GLY A 185 -8.02 6.99 -17.83
CA GLY A 185 -6.77 7.21 -17.11
C GLY A 185 -5.58 7.30 -18.05
N ASN A 186 -4.65 8.19 -17.74
CA ASN A 186 -3.30 8.16 -18.30
C ASN A 186 -2.40 7.45 -17.29
N THR A 187 -1.96 6.24 -17.62
CA THR A 187 -1.13 5.41 -16.73
C THR A 187 0.24 6.02 -16.43
N ALA A 188 0.76 6.88 -17.32
CA ALA A 188 2.06 7.51 -17.14
C ALA A 188 2.01 8.74 -16.21
N SER A 189 0.92 9.52 -16.25
CA SER A 189 0.80 10.77 -15.47
C SER A 189 -0.10 10.65 -14.24
N GLY A 190 -0.86 9.55 -14.10
CA GLY A 190 -1.90 9.41 -13.06
C GLY A 190 -3.11 10.33 -13.24
N MET A 191 -3.14 11.13 -14.31
CA MET A 191 -4.21 12.08 -14.62
C MET A 191 -5.29 11.42 -15.47
N VAL A 192 -6.50 11.98 -15.42
CA VAL A 192 -7.60 11.54 -16.28
C VAL A 192 -7.82 12.53 -17.43
N ARG A 193 -8.40 12.01 -18.52
CA ARG A 193 -8.96 12.79 -19.62
C ARG A 193 -10.43 12.43 -19.78
N LEU A 194 -11.21 13.36 -20.29
CA LEU A 194 -12.64 13.16 -20.55
C LEU A 194 -12.89 13.02 -22.04
N VAL A 195 -13.53 11.93 -22.42
CA VAL A 195 -13.94 11.66 -23.81
C VAL A 195 -15.46 11.65 -23.88
N ARG A 196 -16.04 12.51 -24.71
CA ARG A 196 -17.47 12.48 -25.04
C ARG A 196 -17.70 11.52 -26.18
N ALA A 197 -18.67 10.62 -26.05
CA ALA A 197 -19.02 9.64 -27.08
C ALA A 197 -20.50 9.73 -27.47
N ASP A 198 -20.76 9.61 -28.77
CA ASP A 198 -22.10 9.36 -29.29
C ASP A 198 -22.31 7.85 -29.38
N ILE A 199 -23.33 7.35 -28.69
CA ILE A 199 -23.63 5.92 -28.63
C ILE A 199 -24.33 5.39 -29.87
N ALA A 200 -24.77 6.27 -30.78
CA ALA A 200 -25.48 5.89 -31.99
C ALA A 200 -24.52 5.45 -33.11
N ASP A 201 -23.37 6.06 -33.24
CA ASP A 201 -22.42 5.81 -34.32
C ASP A 201 -20.96 5.61 -33.87
N GLY A 202 -20.67 5.75 -32.56
CA GLY A 202 -19.33 5.61 -32.02
C GLY A 202 -18.40 6.79 -32.34
N SER A 203 -18.93 7.92 -32.77
CA SER A 203 -18.16 9.15 -32.87
C SER A 203 -17.73 9.58 -31.46
N ALA A 204 -16.51 10.09 -31.34
CA ALA A 204 -15.96 10.45 -30.05
C ALA A 204 -15.06 11.69 -30.16
N GLN A 205 -15.08 12.49 -29.12
CA GLN A 205 -14.29 13.72 -29.00
C GLN A 205 -13.55 13.71 -27.67
N ASP A 206 -12.24 13.91 -27.70
CA ASP A 206 -11.45 14.24 -26.52
C ASP A 206 -11.69 15.71 -26.17
N LEU A 207 -12.16 15.97 -24.95
CA LEU A 207 -12.48 17.30 -24.47
C LEU A 207 -11.28 18.05 -23.87
N GLY A 208 -10.09 17.41 -23.86
CA GLY A 208 -8.85 18.03 -23.43
C GLY A 208 -8.81 18.43 -21.96
N LEU A 209 -9.65 17.85 -21.12
CA LEU A 209 -9.68 18.11 -19.67
C LEU A 209 -8.58 17.31 -18.98
N GLU A 210 -7.35 17.83 -19.03
CA GLU A 210 -6.18 17.25 -18.36
C GLU A 210 -5.97 17.86 -16.97
N GLY A 211 -5.24 17.15 -16.11
CA GLY A 211 -4.88 17.64 -14.77
C GLY A 211 -5.84 17.26 -13.66
N TYR A 212 -6.88 16.49 -13.97
CA TYR A 212 -7.81 15.97 -12.98
C TYR A 212 -7.45 14.54 -12.57
N THR A 213 -7.64 14.23 -11.31
CA THR A 213 -7.47 12.86 -10.77
C THR A 213 -8.80 12.12 -10.65
N ARG A 214 -9.91 12.86 -10.64
CA ARG A 214 -11.29 12.34 -10.59
C ARG A 214 -12.24 13.30 -11.29
N LEU A 215 -13.25 12.72 -11.93
CA LEU A 215 -14.42 13.42 -12.47
C LEU A 215 -15.68 12.66 -12.08
N ALA A 216 -16.75 13.39 -11.78
CA ALA A 216 -18.06 12.85 -11.44
C ALA A 216 -19.16 13.73 -12.03
N PRO A 217 -20.37 13.21 -12.31
CA PRO A 217 -21.45 14.03 -12.84
C PRO A 217 -21.96 15.02 -11.79
N TYR A 218 -22.35 16.18 -12.26
CA TYR A 218 -23.10 17.20 -11.53
C TYR A 218 -24.27 17.68 -12.41
N GLN A 219 -25.12 18.53 -11.91
CA GLN A 219 -26.31 19.01 -12.62
C GLN A 219 -26.00 19.96 -13.79
N ASN A 220 -26.92 20.11 -14.75
CA ASN A 220 -26.92 21.13 -15.79
C ASN A 220 -25.66 21.20 -16.67
N GLY A 221 -25.12 20.07 -17.10
CA GLY A 221 -23.91 20.04 -17.94
C GLY A 221 -22.59 20.30 -17.20
N LEU A 222 -22.65 20.40 -15.88
CA LEU A 222 -21.48 20.60 -15.03
C LEU A 222 -20.92 19.27 -14.52
N LEU A 223 -19.63 19.24 -14.20
CA LEU A 223 -18.94 18.12 -13.59
C LEU A 223 -18.32 18.54 -12.27
N LEU A 224 -18.22 17.58 -11.36
CA LEU A 224 -17.36 17.67 -10.20
C LEU A 224 -15.97 17.15 -10.56
N GLY A 225 -14.94 17.91 -10.25
CA GLY A 225 -13.55 17.53 -10.49
C GLY A 225 -12.71 17.58 -9.22
N ILE A 226 -11.73 16.69 -9.14
CA ILE A 226 -10.61 16.81 -8.21
C ILE A 226 -9.36 17.00 -9.04
N ARG A 227 -8.71 18.15 -8.91
CA ARG A 227 -7.43 18.42 -9.58
C ARG A 227 -6.30 18.51 -8.56
N SER A 228 -5.13 18.01 -8.95
CA SER A 228 -3.90 18.18 -8.18
C SER A 228 -3.31 19.57 -8.46
N THR A 229 -2.90 20.25 -7.41
CA THR A 229 -2.19 21.54 -7.45
C THR A 229 -0.97 21.47 -6.55
N ASP A 230 -0.07 22.43 -6.63
CA ASP A 230 1.11 22.51 -5.75
C ASP A 230 0.74 22.61 -4.26
N GLY A 231 -0.49 23.07 -3.96
CA GLY A 231 -1.02 23.17 -2.59
C GLY A 231 -1.83 21.96 -2.11
N GLY A 232 -1.94 20.91 -2.91
CA GLY A 232 -2.76 19.72 -2.61
C GLY A 232 -3.92 19.53 -3.58
N ASN A 233 -4.89 18.70 -3.22
CA ASN A 233 -6.06 18.42 -4.04
C ASN A 233 -7.12 19.53 -3.91
N GLN A 234 -7.65 19.99 -5.03
CA GLN A 234 -8.69 21.01 -5.09
C GLN A 234 -9.97 20.42 -5.67
N ALA A 235 -11.09 20.56 -4.96
CA ALA A 235 -12.41 20.22 -5.47
C ALA A 235 -12.98 21.40 -6.25
N VAL A 236 -13.49 21.14 -7.45
CA VAL A 236 -14.03 22.18 -8.35
C VAL A 236 -15.30 21.69 -9.04
N ILE A 237 -16.15 22.67 -9.40
CA ILE A 237 -17.22 22.50 -10.39
C ILE A 237 -16.70 23.07 -11.70
N LEU A 238 -16.86 22.32 -12.79
CA LEU A 238 -16.41 22.72 -14.11
C LEU A 238 -17.49 22.46 -15.17
N ASP A 239 -17.50 23.29 -16.19
CA ASP A 239 -18.33 23.08 -17.39
C ASP A 239 -17.77 21.89 -18.20
N ALA A 240 -18.62 20.92 -18.51
CA ALA A 240 -18.21 19.70 -19.22
C ALA A 240 -17.77 19.95 -20.66
N ALA A 241 -18.30 20.98 -21.31
CA ALA A 241 -18.02 21.27 -22.72
C ALA A 241 -16.77 22.13 -22.90
N THR A 242 -16.50 23.07 -21.98
CA THR A 242 -15.39 24.01 -22.08
C THR A 242 -14.21 23.67 -21.19
N GLY A 243 -14.44 22.92 -20.10
CA GLY A 243 -13.43 22.65 -19.07
C GLY A 243 -13.13 23.84 -18.15
N GLU A 244 -13.88 24.94 -18.27
CA GLU A 244 -13.74 26.10 -17.41
C GLU A 244 -14.22 25.78 -15.99
N VAL A 245 -13.47 26.26 -14.99
CA VAL A 245 -13.84 26.11 -13.58
C VAL A 245 -14.85 27.19 -13.23
N GLU A 246 -16.07 26.79 -12.91
CA GLU A 246 -17.16 27.67 -12.49
C GLU A 246 -17.06 28.01 -10.99
N GLU A 247 -16.70 27.02 -10.17
CA GLU A 247 -16.63 27.18 -8.72
C GLU A 247 -15.54 26.30 -8.12
N THR A 248 -14.97 26.76 -7.00
CA THR A 248 -14.01 25.99 -6.20
C THR A 248 -14.63 25.67 -4.84
N LEU A 249 -14.71 24.36 -4.52
CA LEU A 249 -15.29 23.84 -3.28
C LEU A 249 -14.23 23.60 -2.18
N GLY A 250 -13.17 24.41 -2.15
CA GLY A 250 -12.08 24.29 -1.20
C GLY A 250 -10.95 23.35 -1.64
N ALA A 251 -9.88 23.34 -0.86
CA ALA A 251 -8.66 22.58 -1.13
C ALA A 251 -8.12 21.92 0.15
N PRO A 252 -8.86 20.97 0.77
CA PRO A 252 -8.34 20.23 1.92
C PRO A 252 -7.16 19.36 1.49
N ALA A 253 -6.22 19.13 2.43
CA ALA A 253 -4.98 18.41 2.16
C ALA A 253 -5.21 16.97 1.65
N ASP A 254 -6.21 16.26 2.19
CA ASP A 254 -6.60 14.91 1.76
C ASP A 254 -8.08 14.87 1.40
N LEU A 255 -8.41 15.28 0.16
CA LEU A 255 -9.76 15.20 -0.38
C LEU A 255 -9.87 14.03 -1.35
N ARG A 256 -10.87 13.17 -1.12
CA ARG A 256 -11.12 11.99 -1.95
C ARG A 256 -12.61 11.79 -2.17
N GLY A 257 -12.96 11.28 -3.35
CA GLY A 257 -14.27 10.70 -3.60
C GLY A 257 -15.46 11.63 -3.47
N ILE A 258 -15.34 12.82 -4.04
CA ILE A 258 -16.45 13.77 -4.10
C ILE A 258 -17.64 13.20 -4.86
N CYS A 259 -18.85 13.43 -4.36
CA CYS A 259 -20.11 13.14 -5.03
C CYS A 259 -21.17 14.18 -4.68
N TRP A 260 -22.17 14.28 -5.52
CA TRP A 260 -23.34 15.11 -5.34
C TRP A 260 -24.55 14.28 -4.96
N SER A 261 -25.37 14.80 -4.07
CA SER A 261 -26.69 14.26 -3.75
C SER A 261 -27.77 15.28 -4.12
N GLU A 262 -28.54 14.98 -5.16
CA GLU A 262 -29.65 15.83 -5.60
C GLU A 262 -30.74 15.92 -4.53
N GLU A 263 -31.06 14.80 -3.89
CA GLU A 263 -32.08 14.74 -2.84
C GLU A 263 -31.75 15.61 -1.62
N ARG A 264 -30.43 15.72 -1.28
CA ARG A 264 -29.97 16.48 -0.11
C ARG A 264 -29.46 17.88 -0.47
N ASP A 265 -29.40 18.19 -1.75
CA ASP A 265 -28.84 19.45 -2.27
C ASP A 265 -27.47 19.75 -1.64
N ALA A 266 -26.56 18.75 -1.68
CA ALA A 266 -25.29 18.83 -0.99
C ALA A 266 -24.18 17.99 -1.63
N PHE A 267 -22.93 18.47 -1.52
CA PHE A 267 -21.74 17.70 -1.84
C PHE A 267 -21.26 16.92 -0.62
N PHE A 268 -20.78 15.72 -0.87
CA PHE A 268 -20.15 14.86 0.10
C PHE A 268 -18.79 14.39 -0.41
N ALA A 269 -17.82 14.32 0.47
CA ALA A 269 -16.48 13.82 0.15
C ALA A 269 -15.83 13.19 1.38
N MET A 270 -14.77 12.43 1.15
CA MET A 270 -13.85 12.06 2.22
C MET A 270 -12.81 13.17 2.34
N VAL A 271 -12.69 13.73 3.52
CA VAL A 271 -11.74 14.78 3.86
C VAL A 271 -11.00 14.38 5.13
N ASP A 272 -9.69 14.30 5.05
CA ASP A 272 -8.82 13.93 6.18
C ASP A 272 -9.27 12.64 6.91
N GLY A 273 -9.71 11.63 6.13
CA GLY A 273 -10.16 10.34 6.66
C GLY A 273 -11.57 10.31 7.24
N ALA A 274 -12.32 11.41 7.19
CA ALA A 274 -13.71 11.48 7.61
C ALA A 274 -14.66 11.78 6.44
N LEU A 275 -15.90 11.27 6.49
CA LEU A 275 -16.95 11.73 5.62
C LEU A 275 -17.31 13.18 5.99
N ALA A 276 -17.29 14.07 5.00
CA ALA A 276 -17.60 15.47 5.17
C ALA A 276 -18.68 15.93 4.18
N ARG A 277 -19.41 16.96 4.56
CA ARG A 277 -20.39 17.68 3.75
C ARG A 277 -19.89 19.09 3.51
N TRP A 278 -20.05 19.60 2.29
CA TRP A 278 -19.82 21.00 1.97
C TRP A 278 -20.99 21.86 2.47
N ASP A 279 -20.72 22.91 3.26
CA ASP A 279 -21.74 23.84 3.79
C ASP A 279 -21.89 25.12 2.99
N GLY A 280 -21.18 25.25 1.86
CA GLY A 280 -21.12 26.44 1.02
C GLY A 280 -19.85 27.26 1.23
N THR A 281 -19.09 27.02 2.29
CA THR A 281 -17.83 27.72 2.60
C THR A 281 -16.69 26.80 2.96
N ASP A 282 -16.99 25.69 3.64
CA ASP A 282 -15.98 24.74 4.08
C ASP A 282 -16.54 23.31 4.18
N TRP A 283 -15.65 22.31 4.29
CA TRP A 283 -15.99 20.92 4.49
C TRP A 283 -16.23 20.63 5.97
N GLN A 284 -17.49 20.34 6.30
CA GLN A 284 -17.88 19.97 7.66
C GLN A 284 -17.83 18.46 7.83
N SER A 285 -16.95 17.99 8.70
CA SER A 285 -16.85 16.56 9.01
C SER A 285 -18.13 16.05 9.67
N ILE A 286 -18.68 14.97 9.12
CA ILE A 286 -19.90 14.30 9.63
C ILE A 286 -19.50 13.14 10.51
N ARG A 287 -18.57 12.30 10.02
CA ARG A 287 -18.24 11.03 10.66
C ARG A 287 -16.91 10.47 10.19
N ALA A 288 -16.14 9.93 11.13
CA ALA A 288 -15.02 9.06 10.83
C ALA A 288 -15.49 7.74 10.22
N CYS A 289 -14.80 7.25 9.20
CA CYS A 289 -15.16 5.99 8.57
C CYS A 289 -13.98 5.31 7.87
N ALA A 290 -13.98 3.97 7.94
CA ALA A 290 -13.10 3.14 7.13
C ALA A 290 -13.74 2.93 5.75
N LEU A 291 -12.96 3.15 4.68
CA LEU A 291 -13.39 2.88 3.31
C LEU A 291 -12.73 1.60 2.76
N PRO A 292 -13.35 0.94 1.76
CA PRO A 292 -12.71 -0.12 1.01
C PRO A 292 -11.35 0.32 0.43
N THR A 293 -10.42 -0.61 0.30
CA THR A 293 -9.05 -0.32 -0.14
C THR A 293 -8.99 0.19 -1.57
N ALA A 294 -9.68 -0.52 -2.47
CA ALA A 294 -9.76 -0.20 -3.90
C ALA A 294 -11.19 0.18 -4.26
N ILE A 295 -11.52 1.47 -4.11
CA ILE A 295 -12.88 1.95 -4.38
C ILE A 295 -13.07 2.16 -5.87
N SER A 296 -13.99 1.40 -6.45
CA SER A 296 -14.44 1.51 -7.84
C SER A 296 -15.69 2.38 -8.01
N PHE A 297 -16.48 2.54 -6.95
CA PHE A 297 -17.73 3.31 -6.97
C PHE A 297 -17.93 4.10 -5.67
N ARG A 298 -18.46 5.32 -5.80
CA ARG A 298 -18.91 6.17 -4.68
C ARG A 298 -20.14 6.95 -5.09
N SER A 299 -21.11 7.02 -4.20
CA SER A 299 -22.31 7.85 -4.38
C SER A 299 -23.07 8.03 -3.07
N VAL A 300 -24.08 8.88 -3.09
CA VAL A 300 -25.13 8.92 -2.06
C VAL A 300 -26.34 8.15 -2.57
N ILE A 301 -26.86 7.23 -1.76
CA ILE A 301 -28.06 6.43 -2.05
C ILE A 301 -28.98 6.56 -0.83
N GLY A 302 -30.07 7.30 -0.97
CA GLY A 302 -30.96 7.64 0.14
C GLY A 302 -30.20 8.30 1.30
N ASP A 303 -30.27 7.70 2.49
CA ASP A 303 -29.62 8.20 3.70
C ASP A 303 -28.16 7.74 3.89
N TRP A 304 -27.56 7.16 2.86
CA TRP A 304 -26.26 6.54 2.95
C TRP A 304 -25.25 7.09 1.94
N TYR A 305 -24.05 7.38 2.42
CA TYR A 305 -22.89 7.45 1.56
C TYR A 305 -22.39 6.02 1.31
N VAL A 306 -22.35 5.63 0.06
CA VAL A 306 -21.96 4.29 -0.38
C VAL A 306 -20.59 4.35 -1.02
N ALA A 307 -19.66 3.58 -0.50
CA ALA A 307 -18.36 3.34 -1.10
C ALA A 307 -18.20 1.84 -1.35
N ALA A 308 -17.92 1.45 -2.59
CA ALA A 308 -17.84 0.07 -3.00
C ALA A 308 -16.55 -0.21 -3.77
N GLY A 309 -15.95 -1.36 -3.54
CA GLY A 309 -14.69 -1.80 -4.14
C GLY A 309 -14.56 -3.31 -4.17
N VAL A 310 -13.37 -3.79 -4.52
CA VAL A 310 -13.12 -5.24 -4.64
C VAL A 310 -13.19 -5.99 -3.30
N ASP A 311 -13.06 -5.28 -2.20
CA ASP A 311 -13.08 -5.80 -0.83
C ASP A 311 -14.40 -5.52 -0.09
N GLY A 312 -15.46 -5.11 -0.80
CA GLY A 312 -16.82 -4.98 -0.26
C GLY A 312 -17.51 -3.65 -0.53
N ILE A 313 -18.70 -3.54 0.04
CA ILE A 313 -19.55 -2.34 0.00
C ILE A 313 -19.67 -1.80 1.42
N ARG A 314 -19.36 -0.52 1.59
CA ARG A 314 -19.48 0.22 2.85
C ARG A 314 -20.61 1.22 2.77
N LEU A 315 -21.45 1.22 3.77
CA LEU A 315 -22.53 2.17 3.95
C LEU A 315 -22.24 3.05 5.15
N ILE A 316 -22.25 4.33 4.97
CA ILE A 316 -22.01 5.31 6.02
C ILE A 316 -23.26 6.17 6.12
N ALA A 317 -23.93 6.15 7.25
CA ALA A 317 -25.13 6.94 7.46
C ALA A 317 -24.81 8.44 7.40
N LEU A 318 -25.55 9.19 6.61
CA LEU A 318 -25.43 10.64 6.48
C LEU A 318 -26.06 11.40 7.65
N ASP A 319 -27.08 10.80 8.26
CA ASP A 319 -27.73 11.36 9.43
C ASP A 319 -27.22 10.67 10.70
N GLY A 320 -26.82 11.43 11.68
CA GLY A 320 -26.32 10.91 12.94
C GLY A 320 -25.70 12.00 13.80
N LYS A 321 -25.56 11.73 15.09
CA LYS A 321 -24.81 12.62 15.97
C LYS A 321 -23.33 12.52 15.62
N GLU A 322 -22.67 13.68 15.63
CA GLU A 322 -21.21 13.76 15.57
C GLU A 322 -20.61 12.87 16.67
N GLU A 323 -19.82 11.89 16.28
CA GLU A 323 -19.10 11.03 17.20
C GLU A 323 -17.69 11.59 17.37
N ALA A 324 -17.23 11.70 18.63
CA ALA A 324 -15.87 12.11 18.89
C ALA A 324 -14.91 10.98 18.46
N TRP A 325 -13.92 11.31 17.66
CA TRP A 325 -12.86 10.39 17.27
C TRP A 325 -11.47 10.95 17.58
N THR A 326 -10.48 10.06 17.63
CA THR A 326 -9.09 10.43 17.76
C THR A 326 -8.45 10.43 16.37
N SER A 327 -7.95 11.58 15.93
CA SER A 327 -7.16 11.66 14.69
C SER A 327 -5.72 11.25 14.98
N LEU A 328 -5.26 10.22 14.28
CA LEU A 328 -3.86 9.80 14.27
C LEU A 328 -3.22 10.25 12.96
N THR A 329 -2.19 11.05 13.01
CA THR A 329 -1.50 11.57 11.82
C THR A 329 -0.16 10.86 11.61
N VAL A 330 0.03 10.31 10.41
CA VAL A 330 1.30 9.70 9.98
C VAL A 330 1.86 10.47 8.78
N ARG A 331 3.11 10.93 8.88
CA ARG A 331 3.80 11.67 7.82
C ARG A 331 4.88 10.81 7.16
N GLY A 332 5.02 10.92 5.84
CA GLY A 332 6.00 10.17 5.05
C GLY A 332 5.57 8.77 4.63
N LEU A 333 4.35 8.33 4.99
CA LEU A 333 3.85 7.01 4.64
C LEU A 333 3.48 6.96 3.14
N PRO A 334 4.03 6.02 2.36
CA PRO A 334 3.73 5.91 0.94
C PRO A 334 2.28 5.48 0.68
N SER A 335 1.76 5.85 -0.48
CA SER A 335 0.37 5.52 -0.88
C SER A 335 0.09 4.02 -1.04
N LEU A 336 1.13 3.18 -1.11
CA LEU A 336 1.02 1.73 -1.28
C LEU A 336 0.58 0.99 0.00
N GLU A 337 0.67 1.62 1.16
CA GLU A 337 0.25 1.06 2.45
C GLU A 337 -1.28 1.22 2.73
N ARG A 338 -2.09 1.27 1.68
CA ARG A 338 -3.55 1.50 1.81
C ARG A 338 -4.27 0.42 2.61
N ASN A 339 -3.81 -0.83 2.51
CA ASN A 339 -4.42 -1.95 3.24
C ASN A 339 -4.27 -1.79 4.75
N LEU A 340 -3.14 -1.25 5.21
CA LEU A 340 -2.89 -0.99 6.63
C LEU A 340 -3.86 0.05 7.19
N ASP A 341 -4.15 1.13 6.44
CA ASP A 341 -5.10 2.16 6.87
C ASP A 341 -6.49 1.59 7.07
N HIS A 342 -6.94 0.84 6.05
CA HIS A 342 -8.26 0.25 6.04
C HIS A 342 -8.43 -0.74 7.19
N SER A 343 -7.48 -1.68 7.35
CA SER A 343 -7.52 -2.67 8.42
C SER A 343 -7.42 -2.04 9.81
N PHE A 344 -6.62 -0.97 9.96
CA PHE A 344 -6.52 -0.23 11.22
C PHE A 344 -7.85 0.45 11.58
N GLN A 345 -8.47 1.17 10.64
CA GLN A 345 -9.75 1.82 10.89
C GLN A 345 -10.88 0.82 11.16
N GLN A 346 -10.83 -0.36 10.55
CA GLN A 346 -11.75 -1.45 10.90
C GLN A 346 -11.55 -1.97 12.32
N ALA A 347 -10.29 -2.14 12.73
CA ALA A 347 -9.97 -2.62 14.08
C ALA A 347 -10.27 -1.56 15.17
N TYR A 348 -10.13 -0.28 14.82
CA TYR A 348 -10.27 0.87 15.73
C TYR A 348 -11.23 1.92 15.16
N PRO A 349 -12.55 1.66 15.13
CA PRO A 349 -13.53 2.55 14.48
C PRO A 349 -13.63 3.96 15.08
N GLY A 350 -13.13 4.14 16.32
CA GLY A 350 -13.03 5.47 16.96
C GLY A 350 -11.74 6.23 16.64
N MET A 351 -10.89 5.70 15.76
CA MET A 351 -9.63 6.33 15.34
C MET A 351 -9.64 6.57 13.83
N VAL A 352 -9.21 7.75 13.42
CA VAL A 352 -9.06 8.12 12.02
C VAL A 352 -7.57 8.26 11.71
N LEU A 353 -7.10 7.53 10.70
CA LEU A 353 -5.74 7.68 10.21
C LEU A 353 -5.70 8.76 9.14
N SER A 354 -5.03 9.87 9.44
CA SER A 354 -4.71 10.94 8.51
C SER A 354 -3.28 10.78 8.00
N ARG A 355 -3.12 10.75 6.69
CA ARG A 355 -1.80 10.68 6.06
C ARG A 355 -1.38 12.02 5.52
N ARG A 356 -0.15 12.43 5.84
CA ARG A 356 0.52 13.51 5.13
C ARG A 356 1.52 12.89 4.16
N THR A 357 1.15 12.86 2.88
CA THR A 357 2.07 12.46 1.80
C THR A 357 3.01 13.61 1.50
N GLU A 358 4.30 13.30 1.40
CA GLU A 358 5.32 14.26 1.02
C GLU A 358 5.64 14.12 -0.48
N THR A 359 5.79 15.24 -1.16
CA THR A 359 6.35 15.30 -2.51
C THR A 359 7.87 15.31 -2.36
N GLY A 360 8.52 14.18 -2.57
CA GLY A 360 9.97 14.04 -2.44
C GLY A 360 10.42 13.12 -1.31
N HIS A 361 11.70 13.14 -1.01
CA HIS A 361 12.28 12.35 0.06
C HIS A 361 12.13 13.08 1.41
N PHE A 362 11.25 12.57 2.27
CA PHE A 362 11.13 13.03 3.65
C PHE A 362 12.12 12.26 4.52
N CYS A 363 13.10 12.97 5.09
CA CYS A 363 14.21 12.40 5.84
C CYS A 363 14.22 12.82 7.32
N ALA A 364 15.19 12.31 8.07
CA ALA A 364 15.35 12.63 9.49
C ALA A 364 15.48 14.13 9.77
N ARG A 365 16.22 14.86 8.93
CA ARG A 365 16.39 16.31 9.04
C ARG A 365 15.07 17.07 8.92
N ASP A 366 14.24 16.71 7.92
CA ASP A 366 12.93 17.32 7.70
C ASP A 366 12.01 17.08 8.90
N ALA A 367 12.05 15.87 9.48
CA ALA A 367 11.30 15.55 10.69
C ALA A 367 11.76 16.39 11.89
N VAL A 368 13.07 16.57 12.08
CA VAL A 368 13.63 17.42 13.14
C VAL A 368 13.20 18.88 12.98
N GLU A 369 13.24 19.41 11.74
CA GLU A 369 12.80 20.78 11.45
C GLU A 369 11.30 20.94 11.72
N ALA A 370 10.47 19.99 11.29
CA ALA A 370 9.05 19.98 11.57
C ALA A 370 8.75 19.95 13.07
N ILE A 371 9.42 19.09 13.84
CA ILE A 371 9.28 19.00 15.30
C ILE A 371 9.65 20.33 15.97
N ARG A 372 10.76 20.94 15.57
CA ARG A 372 11.20 22.24 16.08
C ARG A 372 10.23 23.37 15.73
N ALA A 373 9.57 23.28 14.59
CA ALA A 373 8.50 24.20 14.18
C ALA A 373 7.17 23.97 14.92
N GLY A 374 7.09 22.95 15.79
CA GLY A 374 5.90 22.63 16.57
C GLY A 374 4.91 21.70 15.85
N ASP A 375 5.37 20.94 14.85
CA ASP A 375 4.55 19.91 14.19
C ASP A 375 4.03 18.90 15.22
N THR A 376 2.72 18.63 15.19
CA THR A 376 2.00 17.71 16.08
C THR A 376 1.63 16.39 15.42
N THR A 377 2.18 16.09 14.26
CA THR A 377 2.09 14.75 13.65
C THR A 377 2.43 13.68 14.67
N ASP A 378 1.73 12.57 14.71
CA ASP A 378 1.91 11.55 15.75
C ASP A 378 3.08 10.61 15.44
N LEU A 379 3.20 10.20 14.17
CA LEU A 379 4.24 9.30 13.69
C LEU A 379 4.90 9.84 12.42
N PHE A 380 6.20 9.68 12.32
CA PHE A 380 6.94 9.84 11.09
C PHE A 380 7.36 8.47 10.56
N TYR A 381 7.21 8.27 9.24
CA TYR A 381 7.70 7.09 8.54
C TYR A 381 8.92 7.45 7.73
N LEU A 382 10.09 7.04 8.21
CA LEU A 382 11.38 7.50 7.72
C LEU A 382 12.24 6.31 7.27
N ARG A 383 13.15 6.55 6.34
CA ARG A 383 14.24 5.63 6.09
C ARG A 383 15.23 5.71 7.26
N LEU A 384 15.64 4.54 7.76
CA LEU A 384 16.67 4.45 8.79
C LEU A 384 18.05 4.68 8.15
N ASP A 385 18.68 5.77 8.57
CA ASP A 385 20.06 6.10 8.23
C ASP A 385 20.88 6.41 9.48
N GLY A 386 22.15 6.76 9.31
CA GLY A 386 23.04 7.04 10.43
C GLY A 386 22.64 8.30 11.21
N GLU A 387 22.06 9.32 10.55
CA GLU A 387 21.57 10.54 11.20
C GLU A 387 20.37 10.22 12.10
N LEU A 388 19.38 9.51 11.54
CA LEU A 388 18.21 9.07 12.29
C LEU A 388 18.60 8.16 13.46
N LEU A 389 19.49 7.20 13.21
CA LEU A 389 19.97 6.28 14.25
C LEU A 389 20.68 7.02 15.40
N GLY A 390 21.48 8.03 15.09
CA GLY A 390 22.09 8.92 16.09
C GLY A 390 21.02 9.63 16.92
N LEU A 391 20.05 10.28 16.26
CA LEU A 391 18.96 10.99 16.93
C LEU A 391 18.09 10.06 17.82
N LEU A 392 17.87 8.82 17.38
CA LEU A 392 17.15 7.81 18.16
C LEU A 392 17.92 7.43 19.43
N ARG A 393 19.23 7.16 19.32
CA ARG A 393 20.09 6.80 20.44
C ARG A 393 20.30 7.96 21.43
N ASP A 394 20.32 9.20 20.93
CA ASP A 394 20.39 10.40 21.74
C ASP A 394 19.05 10.76 22.43
N GLY A 395 17.97 10.00 22.14
CA GLY A 395 16.65 10.20 22.75
C GLY A 395 15.90 11.41 22.23
N PHE A 396 16.26 11.93 21.03
CA PHE A 396 15.50 13.00 20.39
C PHE A 396 14.07 12.54 20.05
N PHE A 397 13.93 11.31 19.55
CA PHE A 397 12.64 10.65 19.37
C PHE A 397 12.36 9.75 20.57
N PRO A 398 11.14 9.77 21.13
CA PRO A 398 10.78 8.88 22.23
C PRO A 398 10.83 7.41 21.82
N ALA A 399 11.33 6.55 22.70
CA ALA A 399 11.28 5.12 22.50
C ALA A 399 9.83 4.60 22.40
N VAL A 400 9.62 3.52 21.65
CA VAL A 400 8.34 2.83 21.51
C VAL A 400 8.10 1.96 22.75
N ALA A 401 7.25 2.44 23.65
CA ALA A 401 6.99 1.79 24.94
C ALA A 401 5.88 0.72 24.79
N SER A 402 6.20 -0.41 24.13
CA SER A 402 5.33 -1.58 23.98
C SER A 402 6.16 -2.85 24.13
N ASP A 403 5.82 -3.68 25.12
CA ASP A 403 6.51 -4.94 25.40
C ASP A 403 6.32 -5.94 24.24
N SER A 404 5.17 -5.94 23.58
CA SER A 404 4.87 -6.80 22.44
C SER A 404 5.72 -6.47 21.23
N LEU A 405 5.86 -5.18 20.90
CA LEU A 405 6.69 -4.70 19.78
C LEU A 405 8.18 -4.88 20.05
N LEU A 406 8.62 -4.70 21.31
CA LEU A 406 9.99 -4.98 21.72
C LEU A 406 10.32 -6.47 21.55
N ALA A 407 9.45 -7.37 22.03
CA ALA A 407 9.64 -8.81 21.89
C ALA A 407 9.67 -9.25 20.42
N GLU A 408 8.85 -8.64 19.56
CA GLU A 408 8.90 -8.86 18.11
C GLU A 408 10.25 -8.41 17.53
N ALA A 409 10.71 -7.19 17.88
CA ALA A 409 11.97 -6.66 17.38
C ALA A 409 13.18 -7.48 17.86
N GLU A 410 13.15 -8.03 19.07
CA GLU A 410 14.17 -8.97 19.57
C GLU A 410 14.24 -10.27 18.76
N GLY A 411 13.13 -10.69 18.15
CA GLY A 411 13.05 -11.85 17.26
C GLY A 411 13.52 -11.59 15.83
N MET A 412 13.84 -10.34 15.47
CA MET A 412 14.31 -10.00 14.13
C MET A 412 15.75 -10.47 13.87
N ALA A 413 16.12 -10.52 12.60
CA ALA A 413 17.50 -10.76 12.20
C ALA A 413 18.44 -9.72 12.84
N PRO A 414 19.66 -10.13 13.25
CA PRO A 414 20.57 -9.27 14.02
C PRO A 414 20.80 -7.90 13.42
N VAL A 415 20.92 -7.81 12.09
CA VAL A 415 21.15 -6.56 11.36
C VAL A 415 20.03 -5.52 11.58
N PHE A 416 18.78 -5.95 11.69
CA PHE A 416 17.63 -5.10 11.96
C PHE A 416 17.43 -4.86 13.45
N ARG A 417 17.51 -5.94 14.25
CA ARG A 417 17.37 -5.87 15.70
C ARG A 417 18.37 -4.90 16.32
N ASP A 418 19.67 -5.02 15.99
CA ASP A 418 20.74 -4.24 16.60
C ASP A 418 20.69 -2.74 16.21
N ALA A 419 19.94 -2.42 15.14
CA ALA A 419 19.65 -1.04 14.75
C ALA A 419 18.42 -0.48 15.47
N LEU A 420 17.45 -1.31 15.84
CA LEU A 420 16.17 -0.88 16.42
C LEU A 420 16.13 -0.99 17.95
N VAL A 421 16.85 -1.94 18.53
CA VAL A 421 16.86 -2.18 19.97
C VAL A 421 18.19 -1.69 20.56
N TRP A 422 18.12 -0.78 21.51
CA TRP A 422 19.27 -0.21 22.18
C TRP A 422 19.03 -0.16 23.70
N GLU A 423 19.97 -0.68 24.48
CA GLU A 423 19.88 -0.73 25.95
C GLU A 423 18.56 -1.34 26.47
N GLY A 424 18.00 -2.33 25.73
CA GLY A 424 16.72 -2.97 26.08
C GLY A 424 15.49 -2.13 25.79
N GLN A 425 15.61 -1.06 25.00
CA GLN A 425 14.49 -0.24 24.55
C GLN A 425 14.31 -0.34 23.03
N LEU A 426 13.07 -0.34 22.58
CA LEU A 426 12.73 -0.23 21.16
C LEU A 426 12.75 1.23 20.75
N LEU A 427 13.76 1.63 19.96
CA LEU A 427 13.96 3.03 19.55
C LEU A 427 12.96 3.47 18.48
N ALA A 428 12.65 2.59 17.54
CA ALA A 428 11.71 2.81 16.44
C ALA A 428 11.10 1.47 16.02
N TYR A 429 9.90 1.49 15.43
CA TYR A 429 9.26 0.28 14.96
C TYR A 429 9.55 0.03 13.48
N ALA A 430 9.93 -1.22 13.14
CA ALA A 430 10.23 -1.61 11.77
C ALA A 430 8.97 -1.54 10.88
N GLY A 431 9.07 -0.77 9.82
CA GLY A 431 8.12 -0.76 8.71
C GLY A 431 8.51 -1.77 7.62
N ALA A 432 8.74 -1.27 6.41
CA ALA A 432 9.12 -2.09 5.25
C ALA A 432 10.64 -2.25 5.14
N PRO A 433 11.18 -3.49 5.18
CA PRO A 433 12.55 -3.76 4.78
C PRO A 433 12.64 -3.83 3.25
N VAL A 434 13.75 -3.36 2.70
CA VAL A 434 14.12 -3.50 1.29
C VAL A 434 15.47 -4.18 1.23
N VAL A 435 15.54 -5.33 0.58
CA VAL A 435 16.78 -6.11 0.43
C VAL A 435 17.13 -6.17 -1.05
N TRP A 436 18.30 -5.68 -1.39
CA TRP A 436 18.79 -5.60 -2.77
C TRP A 436 19.71 -6.78 -3.06
N THR A 437 19.17 -7.86 -3.58
CA THR A 437 19.95 -9.04 -4.02
C THR A 437 20.22 -8.97 -5.53
N TRP A 438 21.36 -9.49 -5.93
CA TRP A 438 21.60 -9.88 -7.30
C TRP A 438 21.22 -11.34 -7.50
N GLN A 439 20.82 -11.69 -8.72
CA GLN A 439 20.52 -13.07 -9.10
C GLN A 439 21.41 -13.49 -10.27
N ALA A 440 21.98 -14.67 -10.17
CA ALA A 440 22.65 -15.32 -11.27
C ALA A 440 21.83 -16.54 -11.72
N ALA A 441 21.70 -16.74 -13.03
CA ALA A 441 21.08 -17.95 -13.56
C ALA A 441 21.86 -19.19 -13.09
N GLU A 442 21.15 -20.26 -12.77
CA GLU A 442 21.77 -21.53 -12.40
C GLU A 442 22.58 -22.08 -13.59
N GLY A 443 23.86 -22.39 -13.35
CA GLY A 443 24.77 -22.81 -14.41
C GLY A 443 25.42 -21.67 -15.24
N ALA A 444 25.09 -20.41 -14.94
CA ALA A 444 25.86 -19.29 -15.48
C ALA A 444 27.29 -19.29 -14.92
N ASP A 445 28.20 -18.68 -15.68
CA ASP A 445 29.56 -18.41 -15.21
C ASP A 445 29.53 -17.71 -13.84
N ASP A 446 30.53 -17.97 -13.01
CA ASP A 446 30.62 -17.34 -11.71
C ASP A 446 30.48 -15.81 -11.83
N PRO A 447 29.62 -15.19 -11.00
CA PRO A 447 29.40 -13.75 -11.02
C PRO A 447 30.71 -13.04 -10.63
N PRO A 448 30.92 -11.81 -11.14
CA PRO A 448 32.06 -11.01 -10.74
C PRO A 448 32.04 -10.79 -9.23
N THR A 449 33.20 -10.94 -8.59
CA THR A 449 33.34 -10.77 -7.14
C THR A 449 33.86 -9.38 -6.78
N THR A 450 34.48 -8.71 -7.75
CA THR A 450 35.02 -7.36 -7.59
C THR A 450 34.37 -6.37 -8.57
N PHE A 451 34.38 -5.11 -8.21
CA PHE A 451 33.90 -4.03 -9.08
C PHE A 451 34.72 -3.96 -10.42
N ALA A 452 36.00 -4.21 -10.35
CA ALA A 452 36.85 -4.19 -11.55
C ALA A 452 36.46 -5.31 -12.53
N GLU A 453 36.21 -6.52 -12.05
CA GLU A 453 35.67 -7.62 -12.85
C GLU A 453 34.27 -7.31 -13.40
N LEU A 454 33.40 -6.68 -12.60
CA LEU A 454 32.08 -6.26 -13.02
C LEU A 454 32.15 -5.27 -14.17
N ALA A 455 32.95 -4.21 -14.03
CA ALA A 455 33.12 -3.19 -15.05
C ALA A 455 33.74 -3.77 -16.35
N ALA A 456 34.70 -4.70 -16.23
CA ALA A 456 35.36 -5.34 -17.39
C ALA A 456 34.44 -6.38 -18.07
N SER A 457 33.51 -6.97 -17.37
CA SER A 457 32.64 -8.05 -17.89
C SER A 457 31.53 -7.55 -18.81
N HIS A 458 31.13 -6.30 -18.69
CA HIS A 458 29.97 -5.69 -19.38
C HIS A 458 28.65 -6.51 -19.18
N ARG A 459 28.54 -7.27 -18.06
CA ARG A 459 27.41 -8.15 -17.83
C ARG A 459 26.13 -7.39 -17.41
N MET A 460 26.26 -6.15 -16.93
CA MET A 460 25.11 -5.32 -16.60
C MET A 460 24.76 -4.42 -17.78
N PRO A 461 23.47 -4.28 -18.13
CA PRO A 461 23.01 -3.36 -19.16
C PRO A 461 22.97 -1.91 -18.62
N TRP A 462 24.04 -1.53 -17.97
CA TRP A 462 24.14 -0.24 -17.30
C TRP A 462 24.88 0.78 -18.15
N THR A 463 24.44 2.01 -18.02
CA THR A 463 25.18 3.18 -18.51
C THR A 463 26.45 3.40 -17.68
N ARG A 464 27.35 4.20 -18.20
CA ARG A 464 28.54 4.65 -17.46
C ARG A 464 28.19 5.33 -16.15
N GLU A 465 27.07 6.10 -16.09
CA GLU A 465 26.60 6.76 -14.88
C GLU A 465 26.10 5.75 -13.85
N GLU A 466 25.38 4.71 -14.25
CA GLU A 466 24.90 3.66 -13.34
C GLU A 466 26.05 2.89 -12.70
N TYR A 467 27.12 2.61 -13.45
CA TYR A 467 28.34 2.04 -12.88
C TYR A 467 29.03 3.01 -11.90
N ALA A 468 29.04 4.31 -12.19
CA ALA A 468 29.58 5.32 -11.28
C ALA A 468 28.77 5.42 -10.00
N ARG A 469 27.45 5.41 -10.10
CA ARG A 469 26.53 5.36 -8.95
C ARG A 469 26.76 4.11 -8.10
N TYR A 470 26.82 2.95 -8.76
CA TYR A 470 27.09 1.68 -8.07
C TYR A 470 28.42 1.73 -7.30
N LEU A 471 29.49 2.19 -7.94
CA LEU A 471 30.83 2.34 -7.33
C LEU A 471 30.75 3.18 -6.05
N LEU A 472 30.12 4.35 -6.10
CA LEU A 472 30.02 5.27 -4.97
C LEU A 472 29.16 4.67 -3.84
N VAL A 473 27.99 4.10 -4.18
CA VAL A 473 27.09 3.45 -3.20
C VAL A 473 27.81 2.31 -2.48
N GLN A 474 28.44 1.42 -3.26
CA GLN A 474 29.11 0.25 -2.70
C GLN A 474 30.28 0.64 -1.79
N LEU A 475 31.04 1.65 -2.18
CA LEU A 475 32.18 2.12 -1.39
C LEU A 475 31.74 2.81 -0.09
N LEU A 476 30.69 3.63 -0.13
CA LEU A 476 30.10 4.23 1.08
C LEU A 476 29.60 3.18 2.06
N MET A 477 29.10 2.04 1.55
CA MET A 477 28.69 0.91 2.40
C MET A 477 29.88 0.14 2.99
N GLU A 478 30.91 -0.11 2.17
CA GLU A 478 32.05 -0.93 2.56
C GLU A 478 32.97 -0.21 3.54
N GLU A 479 33.26 1.06 3.28
CA GLU A 479 34.29 1.85 3.98
C GLU A 479 33.68 2.97 4.84
N GLY A 480 32.38 3.24 4.72
CA GLY A 480 31.74 4.39 5.39
C GLY A 480 32.24 5.74 4.87
N GLY A 481 32.84 5.77 3.69
CA GLY A 481 33.42 6.97 3.07
C GLY A 481 34.01 6.65 1.71
N LEU A 482 34.76 7.60 1.13
CA LEU A 482 35.38 7.49 -0.19
C LEU A 482 36.91 7.55 -0.10
N PRO A 483 37.60 6.56 0.51
CA PRO A 483 39.04 6.58 0.68
C PRO A 483 39.77 6.54 -0.69
N SER A 484 40.68 7.48 -0.91
CA SER A 484 41.35 7.68 -2.20
C SER A 484 42.13 6.44 -2.65
N GLU A 485 42.70 5.68 -1.72
CA GLU A 485 43.48 4.45 -1.98
C GLU A 485 42.64 3.32 -2.57
N VAL A 486 41.32 3.26 -2.26
CA VAL A 486 40.37 2.29 -2.82
C VAL A 486 39.68 2.85 -4.06
N LEU A 487 39.29 4.10 -4.02
CA LEU A 487 38.53 4.77 -5.06
C LEU A 487 39.36 4.99 -6.34
N ALA A 488 40.66 5.38 -6.23
CA ALA A 488 41.50 5.66 -7.39
C ALA A 488 41.70 4.45 -8.32
N PRO A 489 42.02 3.24 -7.84
CA PRO A 489 42.08 2.05 -8.70
C PRO A 489 40.74 1.72 -9.35
N ALA A 490 39.62 1.85 -8.62
CA ALA A 490 38.27 1.57 -9.10
C ALA A 490 37.86 2.56 -10.24
N LEU A 491 38.14 3.86 -10.07
CA LEU A 491 37.90 4.87 -11.11
C LEU A 491 38.75 4.61 -12.37
N LYS A 492 40.00 4.16 -12.22
CA LYS A 492 40.86 3.78 -13.36
C LYS A 492 40.30 2.55 -14.09
N ALA A 493 39.82 1.54 -13.33
CA ALA A 493 39.18 0.36 -13.92
C ALA A 493 37.89 0.75 -14.66
N LEU A 494 37.07 1.60 -14.08
CA LEU A 494 35.86 2.10 -14.71
C LEU A 494 36.14 2.88 -16.00
N LYS A 495 37.17 3.72 -16.01
CA LYS A 495 37.59 4.45 -17.22
C LYS A 495 38.13 3.53 -18.28
N ALA A 496 38.88 2.48 -17.92
CA ALA A 496 39.45 1.52 -18.84
C ALA A 496 38.40 0.58 -19.46
N ALA A 497 37.26 0.38 -18.83
CA ALA A 497 36.20 -0.51 -19.29
C ALA A 497 35.45 0.03 -20.52
N ASP A 498 35.62 1.31 -20.89
CA ASP A 498 34.97 1.95 -22.05
C ASP A 498 33.46 1.69 -22.17
N LEU A 499 32.77 1.89 -21.08
CA LEU A 499 31.34 1.63 -20.97
C LEU A 499 30.49 2.61 -21.81
N PRO A 500 29.31 2.18 -22.30
CA PRO A 500 28.43 3.03 -23.09
C PRO A 500 27.90 4.22 -22.29
N LEU A 501 27.64 5.33 -22.98
CA LEU A 501 26.93 6.49 -22.39
C LEU A 501 25.45 6.21 -22.24
N ASP A 502 24.85 5.53 -23.22
CA ASP A 502 23.45 5.13 -23.21
C ASP A 502 23.35 3.63 -22.89
N ALA A 503 22.23 3.25 -22.25
CA ALA A 503 21.99 1.85 -21.94
C ALA A 503 21.98 1.01 -23.23
N PRO A 504 22.74 -0.09 -23.29
CA PRO A 504 22.68 -0.99 -24.43
C PRO A 504 21.27 -1.57 -24.56
N ALA A 505 20.74 -1.57 -25.80
CA ALA A 505 19.53 -2.29 -26.11
C ALA A 505 19.84 -3.79 -26.12
N GLY A 506 19.54 -4.51 -25.07
CA GLY A 506 19.75 -5.96 -25.01
C GLY A 506 19.63 -6.53 -23.59
N ASP A 507 19.40 -7.83 -23.55
CA ASP A 507 19.29 -8.62 -22.34
C ASP A 507 20.61 -8.55 -21.58
N GLY A 508 20.64 -7.78 -20.51
CA GLY A 508 21.83 -7.66 -19.68
C GLY A 508 22.16 -9.02 -19.07
N GLY A 509 23.20 -9.62 -19.58
CA GLY A 509 23.80 -10.93 -19.24
C GLY A 509 23.47 -11.63 -17.93
N GLY A 510 22.20 -11.66 -17.51
CA GLY A 510 21.70 -12.52 -16.47
C GLY A 510 21.96 -12.10 -15.00
N LEU A 511 22.33 -10.84 -14.75
CA LEU A 511 22.38 -10.31 -13.38
C LEU A 511 21.26 -9.28 -13.21
N GLU A 512 20.21 -9.66 -12.52
CA GLU A 512 19.09 -8.77 -12.18
C GLU A 512 19.12 -8.40 -10.69
N THR A 513 18.76 -7.16 -10.39
CA THR A 513 18.46 -6.75 -9.01
C THR A 513 17.02 -7.12 -8.69
N ALA A 514 16.81 -8.16 -7.89
CA ALA A 514 15.48 -8.62 -7.54
C ALA A 514 15.13 -8.27 -6.10
N TYR A 515 14.08 -7.46 -5.96
CA TYR A 515 13.43 -7.19 -4.69
C TYR A 515 12.41 -8.29 -4.38
N GLY A 516 12.56 -8.98 -3.24
CA GLY A 516 11.57 -9.93 -2.75
C GLY A 516 11.45 -11.27 -3.50
N LEU A 517 12.01 -11.39 -4.70
CA LEU A 517 11.93 -12.63 -5.50
C LEU A 517 12.61 -13.83 -4.82
N VAL A 518 13.63 -13.59 -4.01
CA VAL A 518 14.33 -14.65 -3.26
C VAL A 518 13.38 -15.48 -2.41
N LEU A 519 12.32 -14.87 -1.86
CA LEU A 519 11.40 -15.57 -0.96
C LEU A 519 10.39 -16.47 -1.68
N ARG A 520 10.19 -16.30 -2.99
CA ARG A 520 9.22 -17.08 -3.77
C ARG A 520 9.71 -18.51 -4.10
N GLY A 521 11.02 -18.71 -4.17
CA GLY A 521 11.61 -19.94 -4.67
C GLY A 521 11.54 -20.04 -6.20
N HIS A 522 12.09 -21.13 -6.74
CA HIS A 522 12.09 -21.40 -8.17
C HIS A 522 10.74 -21.98 -8.63
N ASN A 523 10.22 -21.46 -9.75
CA ASN A 523 9.06 -22.02 -10.44
C ASN A 523 9.52 -22.98 -11.56
N PRO A 524 9.39 -24.32 -11.42
CA PRO A 524 9.83 -25.27 -12.45
C PRO A 524 8.98 -25.21 -13.73
N ALA A 525 7.83 -24.51 -13.71
CA ALA A 525 7.02 -24.29 -14.91
C ALA A 525 7.40 -22.97 -15.65
N ASP A 526 8.30 -22.17 -15.06
CA ASP A 526 8.81 -20.96 -15.70
C ASP A 526 9.83 -21.37 -16.78
N PRO A 527 9.73 -20.84 -18.01
CA PRO A 527 10.73 -21.07 -19.04
C PRO A 527 12.10 -20.45 -18.70
N GLU A 528 12.15 -19.54 -17.72
CA GLU A 528 13.40 -18.95 -17.25
C GLU A 528 14.17 -19.93 -16.36
N PRO A 529 15.52 -19.98 -16.50
CA PRO A 529 16.33 -20.85 -15.68
C PRO A 529 16.22 -20.47 -14.20
N ALA A 530 16.34 -21.46 -13.31
CA ALA A 530 16.45 -21.21 -11.89
C ALA A 530 17.54 -20.16 -11.61
N THR A 531 17.27 -19.23 -10.72
CA THR A 531 18.22 -18.19 -10.32
C THR A 531 18.64 -18.40 -8.87
N ARG A 532 19.89 -18.07 -8.55
CA ARG A 532 20.39 -18.05 -7.17
C ARG A 532 20.75 -16.63 -6.75
N PRO A 533 20.48 -16.23 -5.51
CA PRO A 533 20.96 -14.95 -5.01
C PRO A 533 22.48 -14.97 -4.91
N VAL A 534 23.10 -13.86 -5.29
CA VAL A 534 24.54 -13.65 -5.20
C VAL A 534 24.84 -12.33 -4.52
N PRO A 535 25.93 -12.24 -3.73
CA PRO A 535 26.34 -10.96 -3.14
C PRO A 535 26.80 -10.01 -4.23
N ARG A 536 26.72 -8.72 -3.95
CA ARG A 536 27.21 -7.68 -4.87
C ARG A 536 28.74 -7.67 -4.91
N PRO A 537 29.34 -7.41 -6.07
CA PRO A 537 30.80 -7.25 -6.20
C PRO A 537 31.32 -6.16 -5.27
N SER A 538 32.35 -6.44 -4.49
CA SER A 538 32.99 -5.46 -3.63
C SER A 538 33.91 -4.53 -4.41
N VAL A 539 34.06 -3.30 -3.92
CA VAL A 539 35.03 -2.33 -4.45
C VAL A 539 36.37 -2.49 -3.74
N SER A 540 36.34 -2.65 -2.43
CA SER A 540 37.53 -2.88 -1.61
C SER A 540 37.87 -4.37 -1.58
N ALA A 541 39.09 -4.72 -1.94
CA ALA A 541 39.58 -6.10 -1.86
C ALA A 541 39.63 -6.67 -0.44
N ALA A 542 39.60 -5.80 0.56
CA ALA A 542 39.61 -6.18 1.99
C ALA A 542 38.20 -6.27 2.58
N ALA A 543 37.21 -5.72 1.90
CA ALA A 543 35.84 -5.73 2.39
C ALA A 543 35.14 -7.07 2.08
N PRO A 544 34.34 -7.60 3.00
CA PRO A 544 33.48 -8.74 2.71
C PRO A 544 32.42 -8.32 1.67
N GLN A 545 32.06 -9.27 0.83
CA GLN A 545 30.91 -9.09 -0.06
C GLN A 545 29.65 -8.84 0.78
N ARG A 546 28.81 -7.89 0.37
CA ARG A 546 27.62 -7.49 1.13
C ARG A 546 26.38 -7.47 0.26
N VAL A 547 25.23 -7.66 0.89
CA VAL A 547 23.90 -7.45 0.31
C VAL A 547 23.30 -6.24 1.02
N PRO A 548 23.08 -5.13 0.29
CA PRO A 548 22.51 -3.93 0.89
C PRO A 548 21.07 -4.14 1.32
N ALA A 549 20.75 -3.63 2.48
CA ALA A 549 19.39 -3.54 2.99
C ALA A 549 19.05 -2.10 3.38
N GLU A 550 17.82 -1.72 3.15
CA GLU A 550 17.20 -0.51 3.67
C GLU A 550 16.11 -0.90 4.65
N LEU A 551 15.92 -0.10 5.65
CA LEU A 551 14.81 -0.25 6.58
C LEU A 551 14.07 1.07 6.69
N ARG A 552 12.76 1.03 6.46
CA ARG A 552 11.89 2.13 6.83
C ARG A 552 11.32 1.87 8.21
N VAL A 553 11.22 2.93 9.00
CA VAL A 553 10.82 2.83 10.41
C VAL A 553 9.78 3.88 10.75
N TYR A 554 8.91 3.52 11.68
CA TYR A 554 8.02 4.47 12.32
C TYR A 554 8.71 5.02 13.59
N VAL A 555 8.74 6.33 13.71
CA VAL A 555 9.25 7.02 14.88
C VAL A 555 8.16 7.89 15.50
N LEU A 556 8.11 7.93 16.84
CA LEU A 556 7.16 8.73 17.59
C LEU A 556 7.58 10.20 17.60
N ASN A 557 6.65 11.11 17.33
CA ASN A 557 6.90 12.53 17.50
C ASN A 557 6.86 12.89 19.00
N PRO A 558 7.89 13.56 19.54
CA PRO A 558 7.86 14.04 20.93
C PRO A 558 6.70 15.01 21.23
N ASN A 559 6.20 15.73 20.21
CA ASN A 559 5.08 16.66 20.32
C ASN A 559 3.70 16.00 20.15
N SER A 560 3.64 14.68 19.87
CA SER A 560 2.37 13.97 19.72
C SER A 560 1.54 14.02 21.01
N LYS A 561 0.24 14.29 20.82
CA LYS A 561 -0.78 14.24 21.89
C LYS A 561 -1.54 12.92 21.92
N ASN A 562 -1.37 12.07 20.90
CA ASN A 562 -2.13 10.84 20.69
C ASN A 562 -1.25 9.58 20.79
N ARG A 563 -0.35 9.55 21.77
CA ARG A 563 0.64 8.48 21.94
C ARG A 563 0.02 7.08 22.02
N GLU A 564 -1.09 6.94 22.74
CA GLU A 564 -1.79 5.66 22.86
C GLU A 564 -2.34 5.20 21.51
N ALA A 565 -2.90 6.11 20.71
CA ALA A 565 -3.37 5.81 19.36
C ALA A 565 -2.20 5.44 18.43
N ALA A 566 -1.05 6.13 18.55
CA ALA A 566 0.15 5.80 17.80
C ALA A 566 0.68 4.39 18.14
N LEU A 567 0.71 4.01 19.41
CA LEU A 567 1.11 2.66 19.82
C LEU A 567 0.12 1.60 19.31
N ALA A 568 -1.20 1.84 19.42
CA ALA A 568 -2.21 0.95 18.89
C ALA A 568 -2.07 0.74 17.36
N PHE A 569 -1.71 1.80 16.64
CA PHE A 569 -1.42 1.70 15.20
C PHE A 569 -0.18 0.84 14.93
N LEU A 570 0.91 1.03 15.67
CA LEU A 570 2.12 0.22 15.50
C LEU A 570 1.89 -1.26 15.82
N GLU A 571 1.14 -1.57 16.88
CA GLU A 571 0.76 -2.94 17.23
C GLU A 571 -0.14 -3.58 16.16
N HIS A 572 -1.06 -2.79 15.58
CA HIS A 572 -1.85 -3.25 14.45
C HIS A 572 -0.99 -3.49 13.21
N ALA A 573 -0.07 -2.58 12.90
CA ALA A 573 0.87 -2.73 11.78
C ALA A 573 1.75 -3.99 11.93
N ALA A 574 2.15 -4.34 13.16
CA ALA A 574 2.84 -5.58 13.46
C ALA A 574 2.01 -6.81 13.09
N GLY A 575 0.75 -6.84 13.54
CA GLY A 575 -0.16 -7.96 13.32
C GLY A 575 -0.65 -8.13 11.88
N THR A 576 -0.52 -7.08 11.06
CA THR A 576 -0.98 -7.07 9.65
C THR A 576 0.16 -6.96 8.63
N ARG A 577 1.40 -7.16 9.08
CA ARG A 577 2.57 -7.13 8.21
C ARG A 577 2.48 -8.18 7.10
N SER A 578 2.88 -7.82 5.88
CA SER A 578 2.91 -8.78 4.77
C SER A 578 3.84 -9.96 5.08
N PRO A 579 3.52 -11.17 4.61
CA PRO A 579 4.38 -12.35 4.78
C PRO A 579 5.82 -12.12 4.28
N THR A 580 5.97 -11.42 3.16
CA THR A 580 7.29 -11.06 2.60
C THR A 580 8.09 -10.20 3.59
N HIS A 581 7.51 -9.13 4.14
CA HIS A 581 8.21 -8.29 5.10
C HIS A 581 8.50 -9.01 6.41
N ALA A 582 7.57 -9.85 6.88
CA ALA A 582 7.78 -10.66 8.06
C ALA A 582 8.95 -11.65 7.88
N ALA A 583 9.03 -12.32 6.73
CA ALA A 583 10.10 -13.26 6.42
C ALA A 583 11.47 -12.57 6.25
N LEU A 584 11.52 -11.37 5.68
CA LEU A 584 12.77 -10.60 5.56
C LEU A 584 13.29 -10.13 6.92
N LEU A 585 12.40 -9.67 7.81
CA LEU A 585 12.77 -9.18 9.13
C LEU A 585 13.10 -10.32 10.11
N SER A 586 12.30 -11.39 10.10
CA SER A 586 12.36 -12.49 11.08
C SER A 586 12.38 -13.86 10.39
N PRO A 587 13.42 -14.17 9.60
CA PRO A 587 13.46 -15.39 8.80
C PRO A 587 13.47 -16.67 9.63
N GLU A 588 13.88 -16.62 10.91
CA GLU A 588 13.89 -17.78 11.81
C GLU A 588 12.49 -18.25 12.21
N SER A 589 11.52 -17.33 12.26
CA SER A 589 10.11 -17.59 12.57
C SER A 589 9.21 -17.55 11.33
N ALA A 590 9.78 -17.31 10.14
CA ALA A 590 9.01 -17.22 8.91
C ALA A 590 8.37 -18.58 8.56
N VAL A 591 7.16 -18.50 8.02
CA VAL A 591 6.42 -19.67 7.53
C VAL A 591 5.99 -19.43 6.09
N PRO A 592 5.87 -20.48 5.26
CA PRO A 592 5.35 -20.34 3.91
C PRO A 592 3.97 -19.71 3.91
N ALA A 593 3.74 -18.80 2.96
CA ALA A 593 2.48 -18.10 2.79
C ALA A 593 2.07 -18.09 1.32
N LEU A 594 0.81 -18.45 1.06
CA LEU A 594 0.21 -18.38 -0.27
C LEU A 594 -0.07 -16.94 -0.67
N TYR A 595 -0.13 -16.66 -1.98
CA TYR A 595 -0.69 -15.42 -2.45
C TYR A 595 -2.13 -15.27 -1.95
N PRO A 596 -2.56 -14.06 -1.54
CA PRO A 596 -3.90 -13.84 -0.99
C PRO A 596 -5.03 -14.36 -1.89
N GLU A 597 -4.94 -14.19 -3.20
CA GLU A 597 -5.93 -14.66 -4.16
C GLU A 597 -6.01 -16.20 -4.18
N LEU A 598 -4.88 -16.88 -4.00
CA LEU A 598 -4.82 -18.35 -3.96
C LEU A 598 -5.21 -18.91 -2.59
N ALA A 599 -4.97 -18.17 -1.51
CA ALA A 599 -5.42 -18.56 -0.17
C ALA A 599 -6.95 -18.69 -0.12
N TYR A 600 -7.68 -17.75 -0.71
CA TYR A 600 -9.14 -17.80 -0.84
C TYR A 600 -9.61 -19.03 -1.64
N LEU A 601 -8.94 -19.34 -2.77
CA LEU A 601 -9.26 -20.52 -3.58
C LEU A 601 -8.94 -21.83 -2.84
N ALA A 602 -7.90 -21.85 -2.04
CA ALA A 602 -7.51 -23.00 -1.23
C ALA A 602 -8.56 -23.31 -0.15
N GLU A 603 -9.08 -22.29 0.53
CA GLU A 603 -10.13 -22.43 1.52
C GLU A 603 -11.46 -22.90 0.91
N THR A 604 -11.80 -22.44 -0.28
CA THR A 604 -13.10 -22.71 -0.92
C THR A 604 -13.11 -23.97 -1.79
N ALA A 605 -12.02 -24.32 -2.44
CA ALA A 605 -11.96 -25.41 -3.40
C ALA A 605 -11.13 -26.64 -2.95
N GLY A 606 -10.39 -26.56 -1.84
CA GLY A 606 -9.56 -27.65 -1.31
C GLY A 606 -8.40 -28.06 -2.22
N ALA A 607 -8.10 -27.32 -3.27
CA ALA A 607 -7.08 -27.62 -4.25
C ALA A 607 -5.88 -26.70 -4.05
N ILE A 608 -5.03 -27.00 -3.08
CA ILE A 608 -3.71 -26.38 -3.00
C ILE A 608 -2.78 -27.19 -3.86
N THR A 609 -2.18 -26.56 -4.83
CA THR A 609 -1.03 -27.13 -5.51
C THR A 609 0.21 -26.79 -4.70
N ASP A 610 1.02 -27.76 -4.33
CA ASP A 610 2.32 -27.59 -3.64
C ASP A 610 3.37 -26.89 -4.52
N HIS A 611 2.93 -26.09 -5.49
CA HIS A 611 3.80 -25.49 -6.47
C HIS A 611 4.40 -24.17 -5.93
N PRO A 612 5.73 -23.97 -5.97
CA PRO A 612 6.40 -22.77 -5.45
C PRO A 612 5.85 -21.45 -5.98
N ALA A 613 5.36 -21.42 -7.24
CA ALA A 613 4.75 -20.24 -7.83
C ALA A 613 3.44 -19.79 -7.15
N ASN A 614 2.82 -20.64 -6.32
CA ASN A 614 1.61 -20.33 -5.59
C ASN A 614 1.89 -19.64 -4.25
N TYR A 615 3.15 -19.50 -3.88
CA TYR A 615 3.56 -18.92 -2.61
C TYR A 615 4.13 -17.52 -2.81
N GLU A 616 3.68 -16.58 -2.00
CA GLU A 616 4.36 -15.29 -1.80
C GLU A 616 5.69 -15.49 -1.06
N VAL A 617 5.69 -16.41 -0.09
CA VAL A 617 6.86 -16.84 0.66
C VAL A 617 6.88 -18.36 0.68
N SER A 618 7.85 -18.98 0.00
CA SER A 618 8.04 -20.42 -0.03
C SER A 618 9.05 -20.89 1.01
N GLN A 619 9.01 -22.18 1.41
CA GLN A 619 10.02 -22.75 2.30
C GLN A 619 11.41 -22.71 1.66
N GLU A 620 11.50 -22.99 0.36
CA GLU A 620 12.76 -22.90 -0.40
C GLU A 620 13.33 -21.47 -0.36
N GLY A 621 12.47 -20.46 -0.58
CA GLY A 621 12.87 -19.05 -0.54
C GLY A 621 13.36 -18.61 0.86
N ILE A 622 12.69 -19.07 1.93
CA ILE A 622 13.15 -18.83 3.31
C ILE A 622 14.54 -19.42 3.53
N ASP A 623 14.76 -20.67 3.10
CA ASP A 623 16.02 -21.38 3.29
C ASP A 623 17.16 -20.74 2.47
N LEU A 624 16.87 -20.30 1.24
CA LEU A 624 17.80 -19.53 0.40
C LEU A 624 18.16 -18.19 1.05
N TYR A 625 17.16 -17.46 1.53
CA TYR A 625 17.38 -16.18 2.20
C TYR A 625 18.27 -16.34 3.45
N ARG A 626 17.97 -17.32 4.30
CA ARG A 626 18.74 -17.61 5.53
C ARG A 626 20.17 -18.02 5.25
N SER A 627 20.39 -18.83 4.22
CA SER A 627 21.72 -19.40 3.94
C SER A 627 22.58 -18.54 3.04
N GLN A 628 21.98 -17.81 2.08
CA GLN A 628 22.71 -17.14 1.01
C GLN A 628 22.58 -15.61 1.00
N VAL A 629 21.66 -15.01 1.76
CA VAL A 629 21.47 -13.56 1.79
C VAL A 629 21.76 -13.00 3.17
N LEU A 630 21.10 -13.55 4.18
CA LEU A 630 21.18 -13.04 5.56
C LEU A 630 22.61 -12.90 6.10
N PRO A 631 23.56 -13.84 5.84
CA PRO A 631 24.93 -13.70 6.33
C PRO A 631 25.70 -12.50 5.76
N TRP A 632 25.26 -11.98 4.63
CA TRP A 632 25.91 -10.84 3.94
C TRP A 632 25.09 -9.55 4.02
N LEU A 633 23.95 -9.59 4.72
CA LEU A 633 23.05 -8.45 4.81
C LEU A 633 23.68 -7.31 5.61
N ASP A 634 23.60 -6.10 5.07
CA ASP A 634 24.12 -4.90 5.71
C ASP A 634 23.19 -3.70 5.49
N LEU A 635 22.91 -2.93 6.55
CA LEU A 635 22.05 -1.75 6.46
C LEU A 635 22.79 -0.58 5.81
N GLN A 636 22.13 0.08 4.87
CA GLN A 636 22.60 1.30 4.23
C GLN A 636 22.38 2.49 5.18
N LEU A 637 23.30 2.72 6.12
CA LEU A 637 23.19 3.78 7.12
C LEU A 637 23.89 5.08 6.75
N HIS A 638 24.72 5.10 5.70
CA HIS A 638 25.43 6.33 5.31
C HIS A 638 24.43 7.39 4.79
N PRO A 639 24.48 8.65 5.25
CA PRO A 639 23.49 9.70 4.90
C PRO A 639 23.37 9.93 3.40
N LEU A 640 24.47 9.93 2.65
CA LEU A 640 24.45 10.10 1.19
C LEU A 640 23.75 8.96 0.44
N LEU A 641 23.56 7.79 1.06
CA LEU A 641 22.82 6.69 0.43
C LEU A 641 21.29 6.97 0.40
N CYS A 642 20.79 7.85 1.24
CA CYS A 642 19.40 8.32 1.16
C CYS A 642 19.16 9.12 -0.12
N GLU A 643 20.18 9.82 -0.62
CA GLU A 643 20.14 10.65 -1.82
C GLU A 643 20.55 9.87 -3.08
N SER A 644 21.03 8.62 -2.96
CA SER A 644 21.60 7.86 -4.07
C SER A 644 20.64 7.60 -5.23
N GLN A 645 19.34 7.64 -4.99
CA GLN A 645 18.29 7.48 -6.00
C GLN A 645 17.78 8.83 -6.55
N ALA A 646 18.16 9.95 -5.93
CA ALA A 646 17.81 11.27 -6.42
C ALA A 646 18.76 11.70 -7.54
N HIS A 647 18.26 12.51 -8.47
CA HIS A 647 19.06 13.11 -9.56
C HIS A 647 19.61 14.49 -9.21
N ASP A 648 19.44 14.94 -7.97
CA ASP A 648 19.90 16.21 -7.44
C ASP A 648 20.49 16.01 -6.03
N GLY A 649 21.13 17.03 -5.49
CA GLY A 649 21.73 16.96 -4.15
C GLY A 649 23.20 16.55 -4.11
N ALA A 650 23.71 16.30 -2.89
CA ALA A 650 25.12 16.06 -2.63
C ALA A 650 25.63 14.77 -3.31
N PHE A 651 24.83 13.71 -3.33
CA PHE A 651 25.22 12.46 -4.00
C PHE A 651 25.35 12.63 -5.52
N GLN A 652 24.45 13.38 -6.17
CA GLN A 652 24.55 13.68 -7.60
C GLN A 652 25.83 14.45 -7.92
N ALA A 653 26.24 15.40 -7.09
CA ALA A 653 27.49 16.14 -7.26
C ALA A 653 28.73 15.21 -7.26
N LEU A 654 28.70 14.12 -6.46
CA LEU A 654 29.76 13.10 -6.51
C LEU A 654 29.74 12.32 -7.82
N VAL A 655 28.56 11.93 -8.29
CA VAL A 655 28.39 11.26 -9.59
C VAL A 655 28.90 12.14 -10.71
N ASP A 656 28.53 13.42 -10.73
CA ASP A 656 28.97 14.38 -11.76
C ASP A 656 30.49 14.56 -11.76
N ALA A 657 31.13 14.57 -10.60
CA ALA A 657 32.60 14.62 -10.53
C ALA A 657 33.26 13.37 -11.15
N VAL A 658 32.68 12.18 -10.90
CA VAL A 658 33.14 10.93 -11.55
C VAL A 658 32.90 11.00 -13.05
N MET A 659 31.74 11.43 -13.51
CA MET A 659 31.40 11.51 -14.94
C MET A 659 32.32 12.48 -15.68
N THR A 660 32.62 13.64 -15.09
CA THR A 660 33.57 14.62 -15.62
C THR A 660 34.98 14.01 -15.78
N TYR A 661 35.43 13.19 -14.82
CA TYR A 661 36.69 12.45 -14.94
C TYR A 661 36.62 11.38 -16.05
N LEU A 662 35.55 10.62 -16.14
CA LEU A 662 35.36 9.58 -17.16
C LEU A 662 35.31 10.17 -18.58
N ALA A 663 34.71 11.35 -18.73
CA ALA A 663 34.72 12.12 -19.99
C ALA A 663 36.10 12.66 -20.37
N GLY A 664 37.07 12.67 -19.44
CA GLY A 664 38.42 13.22 -19.68
C GLY A 664 38.51 14.75 -19.51
N GLU A 665 37.46 15.37 -18.96
CA GLU A 665 37.38 16.81 -18.73
C GLU A 665 38.06 17.24 -17.42
N SER A 666 38.30 16.26 -16.51
CA SER A 666 39.10 16.47 -15.29
C SER A 666 40.17 15.41 -15.10
N THR A 667 41.18 15.71 -14.27
CA THR A 667 42.19 14.75 -13.86
C THR A 667 41.69 13.85 -12.73
N LEU A 668 42.33 12.68 -12.57
CA LEU A 668 42.02 11.80 -11.44
C LEU A 668 42.21 12.51 -10.09
N GLU A 669 43.29 13.29 -9.95
CA GLU A 669 43.59 14.04 -8.73
C GLU A 669 42.51 15.08 -8.42
N SER A 670 42.03 15.80 -9.44
CA SER A 670 40.92 16.75 -9.27
C SER A 670 39.61 16.05 -8.87
N CYS A 671 39.31 14.93 -9.51
CA CYS A 671 38.14 14.12 -9.16
C CYS A 671 38.20 13.62 -7.69
N LEU A 672 39.32 13.01 -7.29
CA LEU A 672 39.54 12.54 -5.93
C LEU A 672 39.46 13.67 -4.89
N SER A 673 39.98 14.86 -5.23
CA SER A 673 39.89 16.04 -4.36
C SER A 673 38.42 16.49 -4.16
N THR A 674 37.63 16.45 -5.22
CA THR A 674 36.20 16.79 -5.15
C THR A 674 35.44 15.76 -4.33
N LEU A 675 35.72 14.47 -4.51
CA LEU A 675 35.08 13.36 -3.78
C LEU A 675 35.52 13.26 -2.32
N GLY A 676 36.77 13.67 -2.01
CA GLY A 676 37.28 13.68 -0.64
C GLY A 676 36.81 14.87 0.20
N ALA A 677 36.11 15.83 -0.39
CA ALA A 677 35.48 16.94 0.31
C ALA A 677 34.05 16.59 0.81
N ALA A 678 33.54 15.44 0.48
CA ALA A 678 32.28 14.90 0.98
C ALA A 678 32.56 13.89 2.09
#